data_3191f5ff0f9b2c3b29d0915fb9647d9c
#
_entry.id   3191f5ff0f9b2c3b29d0915fb9647d9c
#
_cell.length_a   1.000
_cell.length_b   1.000
_cell.length_c   1.000
_cell.angle_alpha   90.00
_cell.angle_beta   90.00
_cell.angle_gamma   90.00
#
_symmetry.space_group_name_H-M   'P 1'
#
loop_
_entity.id
_entity.type
_entity.pdbx_description
1 polymer ?
#
loop_
_entity_poly.entity_id
_entity_poly.type
_entity_poly.pdbx_seq_one_letter_code
_entity_poly.pdbx_strand_id
1 'polypeptide(L)'
;MSQSKKQHTIGPEFIDDCLTYLREGRRLKRKLPTWVGQIYIDRQLPYICVYRQSEEREDWGTEQLLLGEASSLIAPADRAEEKNVRHLVESICEELIRYYGNFLVVEIWSGEDETEFELSADGEESQHTEHRPAFKIYAEKSDTECAYVRTLAKQLSLLKLDTGETSVKMVTSSAIAPPGMKPLVSREKSDTFEVHVVGIEVSPIYRDMRLDARFPALLAALQRQFTKVLEKVFFDFLKEETRMCPPSYLALGKRSMVHEVMRVDRELAEVAESIDFLLLVTPTNSSEAFAEFKHGLFQRDPHFLYNPSPFDPVQLKRKLYRAPVERIEDPTLAQLFREQQLDIDYRISMIAERGTKRFLYASLQLYDAPDRELMELAERILKTVPEKSKGESVGKQLSANQFAKRAQKELDFYKSRCPDLPASVQIRDDVPGVLVSHGTLIIGKERRIFEGRAEALLGHEVGTHILTNYNGKAQPFRQLSAGLPGYDELQEPLAVLAEYLVGGLSKRRLRTLAARVIAVGMLSSGATFVEVFRKLTKEYDLHKDIAFGITMRVFRSGGFTKDVVYLRGLINLLEHIRHGLDLKMLYVGKFGMDYLPIVRELLWRKILVPAKLLPHFFESEDAMKRLERLQQGATVLDLV
;
A
#
# COMPACT_ATOMS: atom_id res chain seq x y z
N MET A 1 13.80 56.66 -15.55
CA MET A 1 13.69 56.02 -14.25
C MET A 1 14.08 54.54 -14.39
N SER A 2 15.29 54.24 -14.00
CA SER A 2 15.86 52.91 -14.05
C SER A 2 15.37 52.10 -12.85
N GLN A 3 14.40 51.21 -13.04
CA GLN A 3 14.09 50.19 -12.05
C GLN A 3 15.29 49.21 -12.08
N SER A 4 16.06 49.19 -11.00
CA SER A 4 17.12 48.21 -10.78
C SER A 4 16.50 46.82 -10.87
N LYS A 5 16.91 46.03 -11.85
CA LYS A 5 16.73 44.56 -11.83
C LYS A 5 17.37 44.07 -10.53
N LYS A 6 16.60 43.81 -9.48
CA LYS A 6 17.10 43.01 -8.36
C LYS A 6 17.55 41.69 -8.96
N GLN A 7 18.86 41.46 -8.94
CA GLN A 7 19.44 40.19 -9.33
C GLN A 7 18.83 39.12 -8.43
N HIS A 8 18.09 38.19 -9.00
CA HIS A 8 17.53 37.04 -8.33
C HIS A 8 18.64 35.99 -8.13
N THR A 9 19.53 36.22 -7.16
CA THR A 9 20.65 35.32 -6.83
C THR A 9 20.48 34.70 -5.46
N ILE A 10 21.17 33.59 -5.23
CA ILE A 10 21.25 32.95 -3.90
C ILE A 10 22.20 33.79 -3.03
N GLY A 11 21.68 34.82 -2.40
CA GLY A 11 22.42 35.75 -1.58
C GLY A 11 22.54 35.34 -0.11
N PRO A 12 23.42 36.06 0.67
CA PRO A 12 23.61 35.76 2.10
C PRO A 12 22.31 35.78 2.94
N GLU A 13 21.39 36.70 2.64
CA GLU A 13 20.10 36.77 3.34
C GLU A 13 19.27 35.51 3.15
N PHE A 14 19.25 34.93 1.95
CA PHE A 14 18.55 33.68 1.68
C PHE A 14 19.20 32.50 2.43
N ILE A 15 20.54 32.47 2.48
CA ILE A 15 21.29 31.42 3.19
C ILE A 15 21.01 31.51 4.69
N ASP A 16 21.11 32.70 5.30
CA ASP A 16 20.86 32.88 6.73
C ASP A 16 19.42 32.52 7.13
N ASP A 17 18.48 32.86 6.27
CA ASP A 17 17.07 32.47 6.42
C ASP A 17 16.91 30.93 6.40
N CYS A 18 17.57 30.22 5.48
CA CYS A 18 17.59 28.76 5.46
C CYS A 18 18.20 28.16 6.73
N LEU A 19 19.32 28.71 7.21
CA LEU A 19 19.98 28.26 8.43
C LEU A 19 19.12 28.51 9.67
N THR A 20 18.38 29.60 9.70
CA THR A 20 17.43 29.90 10.79
C THR A 20 16.36 28.84 10.89
N TYR A 21 15.76 28.40 9.77
CA TYR A 21 14.81 27.28 9.77
C TYR A 21 15.43 25.99 10.31
N LEU A 22 16.69 25.71 9.94
CA LEU A 22 17.38 24.50 10.41
C LEU A 22 17.68 24.57 11.91
N ARG A 23 18.15 25.72 12.43
CA ARG A 23 18.40 25.92 13.88
C ARG A 23 17.15 25.73 14.71
N GLU A 24 16.01 26.21 14.22
CA GLU A 24 14.72 26.07 14.88
C GLU A 24 14.11 24.67 14.73
N GLY A 25 14.76 23.74 14.03
CA GLY A 25 14.22 22.40 13.75
C GLY A 25 12.97 22.40 12.88
N ARG A 26 12.74 23.48 12.11
CA ARG A 26 11.58 23.64 11.25
C ARG A 26 11.86 23.08 9.86
N ARG A 27 10.79 22.60 9.21
CA ARG A 27 10.84 22.18 7.81
C ARG A 27 11.17 23.35 6.89
N LEU A 28 12.16 23.18 6.02
CA LEU A 28 12.53 24.11 4.97
C LEU A 28 11.99 23.61 3.63
N LYS A 29 11.09 24.34 3.00
CA LYS A 29 10.65 24.13 1.61
C LYS A 29 10.58 25.48 0.91
N ARG A 30 11.52 25.75 0.00
CA ARG A 30 11.61 27.01 -0.72
C ARG A 30 12.08 26.82 -2.15
N LYS A 31 11.52 27.61 -3.08
CA LYS A 31 12.13 27.81 -4.39
C LYS A 31 13.37 28.68 -4.22
N LEU A 32 14.39 28.43 -5.02
CA LEU A 32 15.56 29.28 -5.04
C LEU A 32 15.22 30.67 -5.61
N PRO A 33 15.93 31.75 -5.22
CA PRO A 33 15.69 33.10 -5.74
C PRO A 33 15.82 33.23 -7.25
N THR A 34 16.61 32.34 -7.88
CA THR A 34 16.77 32.20 -9.32
C THR A 34 15.52 31.75 -10.07
N TRP A 35 14.43 31.39 -9.37
CA TRP A 35 13.19 30.79 -9.88
C TRP A 35 13.37 29.39 -10.49
N VAL A 36 14.60 28.93 -10.68
CA VAL A 36 14.96 27.58 -11.10
C VAL A 36 15.56 26.85 -9.92
N GLY A 37 15.05 25.65 -9.64
CA GLY A 37 15.48 24.83 -8.51
C GLY A 37 14.72 25.10 -7.20
N GLN A 38 14.97 24.23 -6.25
CA GLN A 38 14.32 24.25 -4.93
C GLN A 38 15.18 23.57 -3.88
N ILE A 39 15.03 24.02 -2.63
CA ILE A 39 15.58 23.37 -1.46
C ILE A 39 14.44 22.78 -0.62
N TYR A 40 14.62 21.55 -0.19
CA TYR A 40 13.70 20.86 0.70
C TYR A 40 14.47 20.13 1.79
N ILE A 41 14.22 20.45 3.05
CA ILE A 41 14.75 19.72 4.21
C ILE A 41 13.58 19.53 5.18
N ASP A 42 13.16 18.28 5.35
CA ASP A 42 12.00 17.91 6.15
C ASP A 42 12.23 18.12 7.64
N ARG A 43 13.43 17.86 8.10
CA ARG A 43 13.94 18.00 9.47
C ARG A 43 15.46 18.04 9.45
N GLN A 44 16.09 18.35 10.58
CA GLN A 44 17.53 18.21 10.70
C GLN A 44 17.95 16.75 10.44
N LEU A 45 18.82 16.56 9.43
CA LEU A 45 19.37 15.28 9.03
C LEU A 45 20.85 15.50 8.65
N PRO A 46 21.77 14.59 8.99
CA PRO A 46 23.20 14.73 8.68
C PRO A 46 23.55 14.32 7.24
N TYR A 47 22.66 14.59 6.30
CA TYR A 47 22.88 14.37 4.88
C TYR A 47 22.02 15.28 4.02
N ILE A 48 22.46 15.46 2.78
CA ILE A 48 21.70 16.14 1.74
C ILE A 48 21.97 15.50 0.36
N CYS A 49 20.91 15.32 -0.42
CA CYS A 49 21.02 14.98 -1.84
C CYS A 49 21.04 16.28 -2.66
N VAL A 50 22.02 16.45 -3.50
CA VAL A 50 22.13 17.65 -4.36
C VAL A 50 22.10 17.22 -5.81
N TYR A 51 21.14 17.71 -6.57
CA TYR A 51 21.15 17.61 -8.01
C TYR A 51 21.80 18.86 -8.60
N ARG A 52 22.84 18.65 -9.43
CA ARG A 52 23.41 19.67 -10.31
C ARG A 52 23.61 19.09 -11.69
N GLN A 53 23.42 19.94 -12.68
CA GLN A 53 23.67 19.60 -14.08
C GLN A 53 24.45 20.74 -14.73
N SER A 54 25.38 20.39 -15.63
CA SER A 54 26.09 21.39 -16.43
C SER A 54 25.13 22.05 -17.44
N GLU A 55 25.31 23.35 -17.71
CA GLU A 55 24.55 24.05 -18.76
C GLU A 55 24.71 23.41 -20.15
N GLU A 56 25.82 22.72 -20.36
CA GLU A 56 26.17 22.08 -21.62
C GLU A 56 25.46 20.74 -21.81
N ARG A 57 24.72 20.26 -20.79
CA ARG A 57 24.06 18.95 -20.78
C ARG A 57 22.61 19.08 -20.45
N GLU A 58 21.77 18.49 -21.28
CA GLU A 58 20.33 18.41 -21.00
C GLU A 58 20.04 17.34 -19.93
N ASP A 59 19.15 17.65 -19.00
CA ASP A 59 18.58 16.65 -18.10
C ASP A 59 17.21 16.20 -18.61
N TRP A 60 17.05 14.90 -18.59
CA TRP A 60 15.85 14.24 -19.11
C TRP A 60 14.91 13.71 -18.02
N GLY A 61 15.24 13.94 -16.75
CA GLY A 61 14.41 13.52 -15.63
C GLY A 61 15.15 13.03 -14.41
N THR A 62 16.51 13.04 -14.41
CA THR A 62 17.33 12.66 -13.25
C THR A 62 17.00 13.52 -12.02
N GLU A 63 16.68 14.79 -12.19
CA GLU A 63 16.24 15.68 -11.10
C GLU A 63 15.04 15.14 -10.33
N GLN A 64 14.14 14.38 -11.01
CA GLN A 64 12.94 13.83 -10.40
C GLN A 64 13.27 12.75 -9.35
N LEU A 65 14.45 12.12 -9.43
CA LEU A 65 14.87 11.12 -8.45
C LEU A 65 15.01 11.72 -7.05
N LEU A 66 15.24 13.04 -6.95
CA LEU A 66 15.39 13.72 -5.66
C LEU A 66 14.08 14.21 -5.05
N LEU A 67 13.00 14.24 -5.80
CA LEU A 67 11.71 14.76 -5.29
C LEU A 67 11.16 13.94 -4.12
N GLY A 68 11.54 12.66 -4.02
CA GLY A 68 11.19 11.77 -2.90
C GLY A 68 12.01 11.98 -1.63
N GLU A 69 13.16 12.65 -1.69
CA GLU A 69 14.13 12.70 -0.61
C GLU A 69 13.75 13.64 0.53
N ALA A 70 14.07 13.24 1.77
CA ALA A 70 13.78 14.03 2.98
C ALA A 70 14.70 15.25 3.12
N SER A 71 15.84 15.26 2.46
CA SER A 71 16.79 16.38 2.42
C SER A 71 17.35 16.48 1.00
N SER A 72 16.97 17.50 0.25
CA SER A 72 17.37 17.65 -1.17
C SER A 72 17.49 19.11 -1.60
N LEU A 73 18.40 19.35 -2.53
CA LEU A 73 18.60 20.60 -3.23
C LEU A 73 18.66 20.31 -4.74
N ILE A 74 17.73 20.85 -5.48
CA ILE A 74 17.79 20.91 -6.95
C ILE A 74 18.35 22.29 -7.30
N ALA A 75 19.59 22.31 -7.75
CA ALA A 75 20.30 23.54 -8.06
C ALA A 75 20.08 23.97 -9.52
N PRO A 76 20.12 25.28 -9.82
CA PRO A 76 20.11 25.75 -11.20
C PRO A 76 21.40 25.34 -11.94
N ALA A 77 21.29 25.15 -13.25
CA ALA A 77 22.42 24.84 -14.11
C ALA A 77 23.32 26.08 -14.40
N ASP A 78 22.97 27.26 -13.91
CA ASP A 78 23.67 28.52 -14.20
C ASP A 78 25.04 28.59 -13.53
N ARG A 79 26.10 28.73 -14.33
CA ARG A 79 27.48 28.91 -13.86
C ARG A 79 27.68 30.14 -12.96
N ALA A 80 26.86 31.18 -13.12
CA ALA A 80 26.95 32.38 -12.29
C ALA A 80 26.53 32.07 -10.84
N GLU A 81 25.63 31.10 -10.64
CA GLU A 81 25.16 30.67 -9.32
C GLU A 81 26.00 29.55 -8.68
N GLU A 82 26.93 28.95 -9.40
CA GLU A 82 27.72 27.80 -8.90
C GLU A 82 28.40 28.10 -7.54
N LYS A 83 29.00 29.30 -7.42
CA LYS A 83 29.66 29.73 -6.17
C LYS A 83 28.64 29.88 -5.02
N ASN A 84 27.45 30.41 -5.32
CA ASN A 84 26.39 30.64 -4.33
C ASN A 84 25.77 29.32 -3.88
N VAL A 85 25.55 28.37 -4.80
CA VAL A 85 25.09 27.01 -4.48
C VAL A 85 26.09 26.30 -3.57
N ARG A 86 27.39 26.38 -3.88
CA ARG A 86 28.45 25.82 -3.03
C ARG A 86 28.40 26.43 -1.62
N HIS A 87 28.33 27.75 -1.52
CA HIS A 87 28.26 28.43 -0.24
C HIS A 87 27.01 28.03 0.57
N LEU A 88 25.84 27.87 -0.07
CA LEU A 88 24.64 27.38 0.55
C LEU A 88 24.84 25.96 1.13
N VAL A 89 25.39 25.03 0.33
CA VAL A 89 25.63 23.64 0.77
C VAL A 89 26.66 23.59 1.91
N GLU A 90 27.78 24.28 1.77
CA GLU A 90 28.82 24.37 2.81
C GLU A 90 28.25 24.92 4.13
N SER A 91 27.42 25.98 4.07
CA SER A 91 26.79 26.56 5.27
C SER A 91 25.81 25.59 5.94
N ILE A 92 25.05 24.80 5.17
CA ILE A 92 24.16 23.75 5.70
C ILE A 92 24.99 22.65 6.37
N CYS A 93 26.08 22.19 5.74
CA CYS A 93 26.98 21.20 6.33
C CYS A 93 27.54 21.69 7.67
N GLU A 94 28.13 22.90 7.69
CA GLU A 94 28.72 23.51 8.88
C GLU A 94 27.69 23.64 10.03
N GLU A 95 26.44 23.98 9.73
CA GLU A 95 25.39 24.09 10.74
C GLU A 95 24.99 22.74 11.33
N LEU A 96 24.80 21.71 10.47
CA LEU A 96 24.27 20.41 10.90
C LEU A 96 25.31 19.48 11.51
N ILE A 97 26.60 19.60 11.12
CA ILE A 97 27.71 18.86 11.72
C ILE A 97 27.80 19.11 13.23
N ARG A 98 27.49 20.31 13.70
CA ARG A 98 27.48 20.65 15.14
C ARG A 98 26.61 19.71 15.98
N TYR A 99 25.56 19.17 15.37
CA TYR A 99 24.63 18.27 16.04
C TYR A 99 24.99 16.79 15.89
N TYR A 100 25.61 16.41 14.75
CA TYR A 100 25.75 15.00 14.37
C TYR A 100 27.20 14.50 14.29
N GLY A 101 28.19 15.38 14.21
CA GLY A 101 29.61 15.07 14.05
C GLY A 101 30.03 15.04 12.58
N ASN A 102 29.46 14.18 11.78
CA ASN A 102 29.76 14.00 10.35
C ASN A 102 28.56 14.37 9.46
N PHE A 103 28.82 14.63 8.19
CA PHE A 103 27.78 14.98 7.20
C PHE A 103 28.04 14.31 5.85
N LEU A 104 26.98 13.81 5.20
CA LEU A 104 27.06 13.20 3.88
C LEU A 104 26.37 14.06 2.82
N VAL A 105 27.12 14.42 1.78
CA VAL A 105 26.60 15.02 0.56
C VAL A 105 26.56 13.96 -0.54
N VAL A 106 25.37 13.68 -1.05
CA VAL A 106 25.19 12.82 -2.23
C VAL A 106 24.87 13.70 -3.40
N GLU A 107 25.83 13.87 -4.30
CA GLU A 107 25.66 14.67 -5.50
C GLU A 107 25.23 13.80 -6.68
N ILE A 108 24.17 14.20 -7.39
CA ILE A 108 23.54 13.40 -8.45
C ILE A 108 23.46 14.27 -9.72
N TRP A 109 23.82 13.66 -10.86
CA TRP A 109 23.70 14.31 -12.16
C TRP A 109 23.36 13.31 -13.26
N SER A 110 22.86 13.82 -14.38
CA SER A 110 22.59 13.01 -15.57
C SER A 110 23.89 12.70 -16.32
N GLY A 111 24.07 11.45 -16.67
CA GLY A 111 25.17 10.99 -17.52
C GLY A 111 24.96 11.39 -18.98
N GLU A 112 26.00 11.29 -19.78
CA GLU A 112 25.92 11.41 -21.23
C GLU A 112 25.28 10.16 -21.82
N ASP A 113 24.49 10.38 -22.85
CA ASP A 113 24.06 9.33 -23.75
C ASP A 113 25.07 9.22 -24.90
N GLU A 114 26.10 8.45 -24.66
CA GLU A 114 27.16 8.20 -25.65
C GLU A 114 26.74 7.06 -26.62
N THR A 115 25.49 6.96 -27.03
CA THR A 115 25.11 6.04 -28.11
C THR A 115 25.68 6.56 -29.44
N GLU A 116 26.97 6.36 -29.67
CA GLU A 116 27.51 6.37 -31.03
C GLU A 116 26.94 5.15 -31.75
N PHE A 117 26.05 5.40 -32.69
CA PHE A 117 25.69 4.43 -33.70
C PHE A 117 26.84 4.36 -34.68
N GLU A 118 27.78 3.44 -34.51
CA GLU A 118 28.63 3.04 -35.60
C GLU A 118 27.77 2.35 -36.66
N LEU A 119 27.45 3.10 -37.70
CA LEU A 119 26.94 2.52 -38.92
C LEU A 119 28.08 1.66 -39.51
N SER A 120 27.91 0.33 -39.43
CA SER A 120 28.78 -0.57 -40.18
C SER A 120 28.68 -0.23 -41.68
N ALA A 121 29.79 -0.31 -42.41
CA ALA A 121 29.87 0.02 -43.84
C ALA A 121 28.88 -0.76 -44.73
N ASP A 122 28.23 -1.78 -44.22
CA ASP A 122 27.28 -2.66 -44.93
C ASP A 122 25.79 -2.41 -44.57
N GLY A 123 25.47 -1.37 -43.79
CA GLY A 123 24.10 -0.97 -43.50
C GLY A 123 23.33 -1.94 -42.56
N GLU A 124 23.97 -2.94 -41.99
CA GLU A 124 23.41 -3.75 -40.93
C GLU A 124 23.73 -3.11 -39.56
N GLU A 125 22.67 -2.85 -38.75
CA GLU A 125 22.78 -2.38 -37.39
C GLU A 125 23.46 -3.47 -36.54
N SER A 126 24.79 -3.45 -36.42
CA SER A 126 25.48 -4.30 -35.45
C SER A 126 25.23 -3.71 -34.05
N GLN A 127 24.31 -4.31 -33.32
CA GLN A 127 24.16 -4.09 -31.89
C GLN A 127 25.38 -4.64 -31.12
N HIS A 128 26.52 -4.01 -31.21
CA HIS A 128 27.52 -4.08 -30.16
C HIS A 128 27.10 -3.15 -29.04
N THR A 129 26.09 -3.56 -28.28
CA THR A 129 25.83 -3.01 -26.95
C THR A 129 26.96 -3.44 -26.05
N GLU A 130 28.06 -2.68 -26.01
CA GLU A 130 28.87 -2.67 -24.80
C GLU A 130 27.92 -2.35 -23.64
N HIS A 131 27.86 -3.21 -22.65
CA HIS A 131 27.03 -3.03 -21.45
C HIS A 131 27.52 -1.78 -20.70
N ARG A 132 26.96 -0.62 -21.03
CA ARG A 132 27.26 0.63 -20.33
C ARG A 132 26.67 0.59 -18.93
N PRO A 133 27.40 1.05 -17.91
CA PRO A 133 26.87 1.08 -16.58
C PRO A 133 25.68 2.05 -16.50
N ALA A 134 24.55 1.57 -15.94
CA ALA A 134 23.40 2.41 -15.65
C ALA A 134 23.72 3.49 -14.61
N PHE A 135 24.72 3.20 -13.75
CA PHE A 135 25.19 4.13 -12.70
C PHE A 135 26.70 4.12 -12.62
N LYS A 136 27.30 5.32 -12.48
CA LYS A 136 28.70 5.47 -12.06
C LYS A 136 28.72 6.13 -10.68
N ILE A 137 29.42 5.51 -9.73
CA ILE A 137 29.57 6.01 -8.36
C ILE A 137 30.97 6.58 -8.22
N TYR A 138 31.04 7.83 -7.80
CA TYR A 138 32.28 8.55 -7.54
C TYR A 138 32.47 8.68 -6.03
N ALA A 139 33.59 8.20 -5.50
CA ALA A 139 33.94 8.31 -4.09
C ALA A 139 35.44 8.57 -3.91
N GLU A 140 35.85 9.17 -2.81
CA GLU A 140 37.26 9.26 -2.44
C GLU A 140 37.80 7.87 -2.07
N LYS A 141 39.12 7.69 -2.16
CA LYS A 141 39.74 6.40 -1.87
C LYS A 141 39.48 5.92 -0.43
N SER A 142 39.45 6.84 0.52
CA SER A 142 39.11 6.60 1.93
C SER A 142 37.71 6.01 2.09
N ASP A 143 36.76 6.48 1.29
CA ASP A 143 35.35 6.17 1.45
C ASP A 143 34.91 4.92 0.68
N THR A 144 35.71 4.44 -0.29
CA THR A 144 35.36 3.26 -1.10
C THR A 144 35.11 2.00 -0.28
N GLU A 145 35.74 1.87 0.89
CA GLU A 145 35.59 0.72 1.80
C GLU A 145 34.52 0.95 2.89
N CYS A 146 33.94 2.14 2.98
CA CYS A 146 32.88 2.45 3.94
C CYS A 146 31.58 1.67 3.62
N ALA A 147 30.83 1.29 4.65
CA ALA A 147 29.63 0.48 4.46
C ALA A 147 28.59 1.19 3.59
N TYR A 148 28.39 2.50 3.76
CA TYR A 148 27.41 3.24 2.98
C TYR A 148 27.73 3.28 1.47
N VAL A 149 29.02 3.34 1.07
CA VAL A 149 29.41 3.29 -0.36
C VAL A 149 29.24 1.87 -0.91
N ARG A 150 29.62 0.83 -0.14
CA ARG A 150 29.40 -0.56 -0.54
C ARG A 150 27.91 -0.88 -0.66
N THR A 151 27.09 -0.38 0.26
CA THR A 151 25.63 -0.53 0.21
C THR A 151 25.07 0.17 -1.03
N LEU A 152 25.55 1.39 -1.38
CA LEU A 152 25.14 2.09 -2.58
C LEU A 152 25.41 1.23 -3.83
N ALA A 153 26.65 0.78 -4.01
CA ALA A 153 27.03 -0.03 -5.17
C ALA A 153 26.21 -1.33 -5.26
N LYS A 154 26.09 -2.06 -4.14
CA LYS A 154 25.33 -3.31 -4.07
C LYS A 154 23.84 -3.09 -4.35
N GLN A 155 23.22 -2.09 -3.74
CA GLN A 155 21.78 -1.89 -3.90
C GLN A 155 21.42 -1.37 -5.29
N LEU A 156 22.25 -0.52 -5.90
CA LEU A 156 22.05 -0.08 -7.28
C LEU A 156 22.18 -1.24 -8.27
N SER A 157 23.12 -2.18 -8.07
CA SER A 157 23.27 -3.36 -8.93
C SER A 157 22.13 -4.38 -8.77
N LEU A 158 21.36 -4.31 -7.71
CA LEU A 158 20.21 -5.17 -7.45
C LEU A 158 18.87 -4.56 -7.92
N LEU A 159 18.89 -3.38 -8.52
CA LEU A 159 17.67 -2.78 -9.04
C LEU A 159 17.10 -3.63 -10.16
N LYS A 160 15.81 -3.92 -10.07
CA LYS A 160 15.06 -4.62 -11.11
C LYS A 160 14.18 -3.62 -11.84
N LEU A 161 14.53 -3.36 -13.07
CA LEU A 161 13.77 -2.56 -13.99
C LEU A 161 13.20 -3.47 -15.10
N ASP A 162 12.15 -3.04 -15.76
CA ASP A 162 11.55 -3.79 -16.87
C ASP A 162 12.55 -4.05 -18.02
N THR A 163 13.64 -3.26 -18.05
CA THR A 163 14.74 -3.39 -19.02
C THR A 163 15.82 -4.39 -18.61
N GLY A 164 15.72 -5.01 -17.44
CA GLY A 164 16.68 -5.99 -16.92
C GLY A 164 17.47 -5.51 -15.69
N GLU A 165 18.60 -6.17 -15.44
CA GLU A 165 19.51 -5.83 -14.33
C GLU A 165 20.33 -4.58 -14.66
N THR A 166 20.59 -3.76 -13.65
CA THR A 166 21.40 -2.55 -13.80
C THR A 166 22.88 -2.84 -13.52
N SER A 167 23.79 -2.25 -14.30
CA SER A 167 25.22 -2.32 -14.06
C SER A 167 25.74 -1.07 -13.36
N VAL A 168 26.74 -1.24 -12.49
CA VAL A 168 27.30 -0.17 -11.68
C VAL A 168 28.83 -0.13 -11.84
N LYS A 169 29.40 1.06 -12.08
CA LYS A 169 30.84 1.28 -12.14
C LYS A 169 31.30 2.16 -10.99
N MET A 170 32.30 1.71 -10.25
CA MET A 170 32.96 2.53 -9.22
C MET A 170 34.09 3.34 -9.85
N VAL A 171 34.16 4.61 -9.49
CA VAL A 171 35.18 5.56 -9.92
C VAL A 171 35.80 6.21 -8.69
N THR A 172 37.09 6.02 -8.46
CA THR A 172 37.80 6.71 -7.39
C THR A 172 38.24 8.10 -7.88
N SER A 173 37.79 9.15 -7.19
CA SER A 173 38.10 10.53 -7.55
C SER A 173 38.26 11.38 -6.29
N SER A 174 39.23 12.28 -6.31
CA SER A 174 39.42 13.30 -5.27
C SER A 174 38.65 14.61 -5.55
N ALA A 175 38.07 14.73 -6.74
CA ALA A 175 37.25 15.87 -7.13
C ALA A 175 35.89 15.35 -7.65
N ILE A 176 34.91 15.27 -6.76
CA ILE A 176 33.58 14.76 -7.07
C ILE A 176 32.70 15.92 -7.48
N ALA A 177 32.32 15.96 -8.76
CA ALA A 177 31.43 16.96 -9.34
C ALA A 177 30.93 16.50 -10.71
N PRO A 178 29.81 17.03 -11.22
CA PRO A 178 29.44 16.89 -12.62
C PRO A 178 30.56 17.41 -13.55
N PRO A 179 30.72 16.83 -14.74
CA PRO A 179 31.72 17.27 -15.70
C PRO A 179 31.66 18.79 -15.97
N GLY A 180 32.82 19.45 -15.95
CA GLY A 180 32.95 20.91 -16.16
C GLY A 180 32.57 21.79 -14.97
N MET A 181 32.16 21.20 -13.84
CA MET A 181 31.80 21.92 -12.61
C MET A 181 32.84 21.70 -11.49
N LYS A 182 32.88 22.62 -10.52
CA LYS A 182 33.72 22.49 -9.32
C LYS A 182 33.01 21.67 -8.24
N PRO A 183 33.75 20.93 -7.38
CA PRO A 183 33.17 20.21 -6.23
C PRO A 183 32.32 21.12 -5.35
N LEU A 184 31.23 20.57 -4.81
CA LEU A 184 30.30 21.29 -3.90
C LEU A 184 30.95 21.70 -2.59
N VAL A 185 31.85 20.87 -2.07
CA VAL A 185 32.62 21.12 -0.85
C VAL A 185 34.06 21.17 -1.21
N SER A 186 34.77 22.20 -0.73
CA SER A 186 36.21 22.29 -0.93
C SER A 186 36.94 21.26 -0.10
N ARG A 187 38.06 20.73 -0.58
CA ARG A 187 38.86 19.72 0.14
C ARG A 187 39.28 20.19 1.53
N GLU A 188 39.69 21.44 1.65
CA GLU A 188 40.05 22.05 2.93
C GLU A 188 38.88 21.99 3.95
N LYS A 189 37.64 22.23 3.50
CA LYS A 189 36.45 22.18 4.33
C LYS A 189 36.00 20.74 4.57
N SER A 190 36.13 19.84 3.60
CA SER A 190 35.83 18.41 3.78
C SER A 190 36.72 17.83 4.89
N ASP A 191 38.02 18.08 4.83
CA ASP A 191 38.98 17.58 5.84
C ASP A 191 38.77 18.24 7.23
N THR A 192 38.35 19.51 7.27
CA THR A 192 38.19 20.26 8.51
C THR A 192 36.85 19.91 9.23
N PHE A 193 35.80 19.66 8.49
CA PHE A 193 34.47 19.48 9.00
C PHE A 193 33.93 18.05 8.89
N GLU A 194 34.74 17.06 8.54
CA GLU A 194 34.33 15.65 8.37
C GLU A 194 33.10 15.51 7.45
N VAL A 195 33.13 16.16 6.27
CA VAL A 195 32.11 16.07 5.25
C VAL A 195 32.50 15.02 4.22
N HIS A 196 31.70 13.98 4.12
CA HIS A 196 31.82 12.94 3.10
C HIS A 196 31.05 13.33 1.83
N VAL A 197 31.61 13.10 0.66
CA VAL A 197 30.97 13.40 -0.62
C VAL A 197 30.93 12.14 -1.49
N VAL A 198 29.76 11.80 -1.98
CA VAL A 198 29.55 10.71 -2.95
C VAL A 198 28.85 11.25 -4.18
N GLY A 199 29.39 10.97 -5.36
CA GLY A 199 28.79 11.34 -6.65
C GLY A 199 28.05 10.15 -7.29
N ILE A 200 26.92 10.41 -7.90
CA ILE A 200 26.17 9.41 -8.66
C ILE A 200 25.83 9.99 -10.04
N GLU A 201 26.48 9.47 -11.07
CA GLU A 201 26.10 9.73 -12.45
C GLU A 201 25.04 8.69 -12.86
N VAL A 202 23.89 9.17 -13.31
CA VAL A 202 22.78 8.34 -13.73
C VAL A 202 22.66 8.40 -15.24
N SER A 203 22.88 7.27 -15.92
CA SER A 203 22.62 7.18 -17.36
C SER A 203 21.11 7.33 -17.63
N PRO A 204 20.70 8.01 -18.71
CA PRO A 204 19.28 8.30 -18.99
C PRO A 204 18.50 7.08 -19.49
N ILE A 205 18.56 5.95 -18.76
CA ILE A 205 17.89 4.67 -19.07
C ILE A 205 16.37 4.77 -19.15
N TYR A 206 15.80 5.85 -18.64
CA TYR A 206 14.36 6.19 -18.63
C TYR A 206 13.94 7.02 -19.87
N ARG A 207 14.81 7.14 -20.88
CA ARG A 207 14.57 7.92 -22.09
C ARG A 207 14.63 7.03 -23.34
N ASP A 208 13.77 7.34 -24.31
CA ASP A 208 13.91 6.87 -25.69
C ASP A 208 14.65 7.91 -26.52
N MET A 209 15.86 7.58 -26.92
CA MET A 209 16.70 8.46 -27.75
C MET A 209 16.16 8.66 -29.17
N ARG A 210 15.46 7.67 -29.71
CA ARG A 210 14.91 7.73 -31.07
C ARG A 210 13.68 8.63 -31.16
N LEU A 211 12.86 8.59 -30.10
CA LEU A 211 11.59 9.33 -30.05
C LEU A 211 11.70 10.65 -29.27
N ASP A 212 12.87 10.94 -28.72
CA ASP A 212 13.08 12.09 -27.82
C ASP A 212 12.02 12.17 -26.71
N ALA A 213 11.67 11.01 -26.17
CA ALA A 213 10.59 10.85 -25.21
C ALA A 213 11.07 10.16 -23.93
N ARG A 214 10.41 10.47 -22.81
CA ARG A 214 10.62 9.79 -21.54
C ARG A 214 9.70 8.59 -21.42
N PHE A 215 10.16 7.55 -20.74
CA PHE A 215 9.33 6.44 -20.25
C PHE A 215 8.81 6.75 -18.85
N PRO A 216 7.61 7.32 -18.66
CA PRO A 216 7.16 7.83 -17.36
C PRO A 216 7.00 6.72 -16.30
N ALA A 217 6.57 5.52 -16.73
CA ALA A 217 6.42 4.38 -15.83
C ALA A 217 7.79 3.88 -15.32
N LEU A 218 8.78 3.79 -16.21
CA LEU A 218 10.14 3.39 -15.87
C LEU A 218 10.81 4.42 -14.94
N LEU A 219 10.67 5.71 -15.23
CA LEU A 219 11.19 6.77 -14.38
C LEU A 219 10.56 6.74 -12.97
N ALA A 220 9.25 6.52 -12.88
CA ALA A 220 8.57 6.39 -11.59
C ALA A 220 9.01 5.13 -10.83
N ALA A 221 9.24 4.00 -11.52
CA ALA A 221 9.77 2.78 -10.93
C ALA A 221 11.20 2.98 -10.43
N LEU A 222 12.06 3.63 -11.22
CA LEU A 222 13.41 3.99 -10.87
C LEU A 222 13.43 4.92 -9.64
N GLN A 223 12.63 5.97 -9.62
CA GLN A 223 12.53 6.90 -8.49
C GLN A 223 12.20 6.16 -7.18
N ARG A 224 11.20 5.27 -7.19
CA ARG A 224 10.82 4.49 -6.00
C ARG A 224 11.97 3.63 -5.48
N GLN A 225 12.63 2.89 -6.37
CA GLN A 225 13.71 2.00 -5.99
C GLN A 225 14.94 2.79 -5.55
N PHE A 226 15.27 3.87 -6.24
CA PHE A 226 16.39 4.75 -5.94
C PHE A 226 16.25 5.41 -4.56
N THR A 227 15.07 5.94 -4.22
CA THR A 227 14.79 6.46 -2.86
C THR A 227 15.04 5.38 -1.80
N LYS A 228 14.65 4.12 -2.03
CA LYS A 228 14.92 3.03 -1.07
C LYS A 228 16.41 2.67 -0.97
N VAL A 229 17.14 2.79 -2.06
CA VAL A 229 18.61 2.65 -2.04
C VAL A 229 19.22 3.75 -1.18
N LEU A 230 18.89 5.01 -1.41
CA LEU A 230 19.43 6.13 -0.65
C LEU A 230 19.05 6.06 0.84
N GLU A 231 17.83 5.68 1.20
CA GLU A 231 17.43 5.49 2.60
C GLU A 231 18.33 4.45 3.31
N LYS A 232 18.73 3.36 2.64
CA LYS A 232 19.65 2.35 3.19
C LYS A 232 21.07 2.88 3.30
N VAL A 233 21.53 3.62 2.30
CA VAL A 233 22.85 4.29 2.30
C VAL A 233 22.94 5.26 3.47
N PHE A 234 21.96 6.12 3.65
CA PHE A 234 21.89 7.04 4.78
C PHE A 234 21.84 6.32 6.11
N PHE A 235 21.10 5.21 6.20
CA PHE A 235 21.04 4.41 7.41
C PHE A 235 22.40 3.86 7.83
N ASP A 236 23.16 3.32 6.88
CA ASP A 236 24.52 2.80 7.14
C ASP A 236 25.48 3.93 7.51
N PHE A 237 25.44 5.08 6.79
CA PHE A 237 26.20 6.25 7.13
C PHE A 237 25.90 6.76 8.55
N LEU A 238 24.62 6.89 8.89
CA LEU A 238 24.20 7.35 10.21
C LEU A 238 24.68 6.45 11.34
N LYS A 239 24.67 5.15 11.11
CA LYS A 239 25.05 4.15 12.10
C LYS A 239 26.56 4.11 12.35
N GLU A 240 27.37 4.34 11.32
CA GLU A 240 28.83 4.22 11.39
C GLU A 240 29.52 5.55 11.68
N GLU A 241 29.03 6.64 11.08
CA GLU A 241 29.76 7.91 11.05
C GLU A 241 29.13 8.98 11.95
N THR A 242 27.93 8.77 12.51
CA THR A 242 27.25 9.81 13.27
C THR A 242 26.78 9.33 14.64
N ARG A 243 26.33 10.29 15.47
CA ARG A 243 25.72 10.01 16.79
C ARG A 243 24.23 9.64 16.67
N MET A 244 23.68 9.62 15.45
CA MET A 244 22.27 9.35 15.22
C MET A 244 22.03 7.87 14.92
N CYS A 245 21.23 7.16 15.71
CA CYS A 245 20.88 5.76 15.52
C CYS A 245 19.38 5.63 15.21
N PRO A 246 18.95 5.73 13.96
CA PRO A 246 17.55 5.51 13.60
C PRO A 246 17.18 4.03 13.80
N PRO A 247 15.92 3.73 14.19
CA PRO A 247 15.49 2.35 14.44
C PRO A 247 15.35 1.51 13.16
N SER A 248 15.23 2.15 12.01
CA SER A 248 15.10 1.53 10.68
C SER A 248 15.44 2.54 9.60
N TYR A 249 15.96 2.08 8.45
CA TYR A 249 16.14 2.93 7.27
C TYR A 249 14.80 3.52 6.79
N LEU A 250 13.68 2.82 6.97
CA LEU A 250 12.34 3.30 6.65
C LEU A 250 11.94 4.57 7.42
N ALA A 251 12.59 4.87 8.54
CA ALA A 251 12.34 6.10 9.29
C ALA A 251 12.96 7.35 8.65
N LEU A 252 13.80 7.19 7.62
CA LEU A 252 14.56 8.28 6.99
C LEU A 252 13.79 9.01 5.89
N GLY A 253 12.76 8.40 5.29
CA GLY A 253 11.90 9.05 4.31
C GLY A 253 11.19 10.32 4.83
N LYS A 254 10.56 11.06 3.93
CA LYS A 254 9.78 12.27 4.24
C LYS A 254 8.72 12.00 5.31
N ARG A 255 8.61 12.89 6.29
CA ARG A 255 7.55 12.86 7.32
C ARG A 255 6.41 13.82 7.03
N SER A 256 6.70 14.89 6.32
CA SER A 256 5.71 15.91 6.02
C SER A 256 4.82 15.47 4.86
N MET A 257 3.51 15.53 5.08
CA MET A 257 2.54 15.42 4.01
C MET A 257 2.34 16.79 3.36
N VAL A 258 2.48 16.84 2.04
CA VAL A 258 2.19 18.03 1.27
C VAL A 258 0.67 18.14 1.00
N HIS A 259 0.20 19.34 0.74
CA HIS A 259 -1.23 19.63 0.50
C HIS A 259 -1.83 18.77 -0.62
N GLU A 260 -1.03 18.47 -1.66
CA GLU A 260 -1.42 17.63 -2.80
C GLU A 260 -1.81 16.21 -2.37
N VAL A 261 -1.07 15.61 -1.44
CA VAL A 261 -1.37 14.27 -0.89
C VAL A 261 -2.73 14.26 -0.22
N MET A 262 -3.01 15.26 0.65
CA MET A 262 -4.28 15.37 1.36
C MET A 262 -5.45 15.66 0.40
N ARG A 263 -5.19 16.39 -0.67
CA ARG A 263 -6.18 16.67 -1.71
C ARG A 263 -6.54 15.39 -2.47
N VAL A 264 -5.54 14.65 -2.94
CA VAL A 264 -5.75 13.38 -3.67
C VAL A 264 -6.47 12.37 -2.78
N ASP A 265 -6.03 12.19 -1.53
CA ASP A 265 -6.70 11.31 -0.57
C ASP A 265 -8.20 11.63 -0.44
N ARG A 266 -8.53 12.89 -0.26
CA ARG A 266 -9.93 13.34 -0.14
C ARG A 266 -10.73 13.08 -1.42
N GLU A 267 -10.19 13.44 -2.59
CA GLU A 267 -10.87 13.28 -3.88
C GLU A 267 -11.13 11.79 -4.19
N LEU A 268 -10.17 10.91 -3.94
CA LEU A 268 -10.35 9.47 -4.12
C LEU A 268 -11.33 8.89 -3.08
N ALA A 269 -11.24 9.31 -1.81
CA ALA A 269 -12.14 8.84 -0.77
C ALA A 269 -13.59 9.22 -1.04
N GLU A 270 -13.84 10.45 -1.50
CA GLU A 270 -15.20 10.89 -1.88
C GLU A 270 -15.81 10.01 -2.99
N VAL A 271 -15.01 9.59 -3.96
CA VAL A 271 -15.47 8.66 -5.01
C VAL A 271 -15.73 7.28 -4.41
N ALA A 272 -14.81 6.73 -3.65
CA ALA A 272 -14.94 5.41 -3.04
C ALA A 272 -16.15 5.32 -2.09
N GLU A 273 -16.35 6.32 -1.25
CA GLU A 273 -17.47 6.39 -0.29
C GLU A 273 -18.84 6.59 -0.96
N SER A 274 -18.88 7.13 -2.19
CA SER A 274 -20.11 7.27 -2.96
C SER A 274 -20.62 5.93 -3.52
N ILE A 275 -19.81 4.86 -3.44
CA ILE A 275 -20.11 3.55 -4.00
C ILE A 275 -20.39 2.57 -2.86
N ASP A 276 -21.67 2.27 -2.60
CA ASP A 276 -22.03 1.11 -1.77
C ASP A 276 -22.02 -0.17 -2.62
N PHE A 277 -20.76 -0.61 -2.94
CA PHE A 277 -20.53 -1.68 -3.90
C PHE A 277 -21.28 -2.96 -3.58
N LEU A 278 -21.20 -3.45 -2.32
CA LEU A 278 -21.84 -4.71 -1.93
C LEU A 278 -23.37 -4.63 -2.00
N LEU A 279 -23.96 -3.49 -1.65
CA LEU A 279 -25.41 -3.28 -1.75
C LEU A 279 -25.87 -3.34 -3.21
N LEU A 280 -25.09 -2.72 -4.12
CA LEU A 280 -25.42 -2.67 -5.55
C LEU A 280 -25.29 -4.01 -6.26
N VAL A 281 -24.40 -4.89 -5.81
CA VAL A 281 -24.20 -6.22 -6.43
C VAL A 281 -24.94 -7.35 -5.70
N THR A 282 -25.63 -7.08 -4.60
CA THR A 282 -26.39 -8.09 -3.86
C THR A 282 -27.85 -8.11 -4.31
N PRO A 283 -28.41 -9.27 -4.64
CA PRO A 283 -29.82 -9.39 -5.02
C PRO A 283 -30.77 -8.95 -3.91
N THR A 284 -31.83 -8.23 -4.29
CA THR A 284 -32.88 -7.77 -3.37
C THR A 284 -34.00 -8.82 -3.17
N ASN A 285 -34.12 -9.77 -4.10
CA ASN A 285 -35.17 -10.81 -4.11
C ASN A 285 -34.63 -12.20 -3.77
N SER A 286 -33.67 -12.33 -2.87
CA SER A 286 -32.99 -13.61 -2.58
C SER A 286 -33.96 -14.72 -2.10
N SER A 287 -34.95 -14.36 -1.27
CA SER A 287 -35.95 -15.31 -0.73
C SER A 287 -36.91 -15.81 -1.80
N GLU A 288 -37.40 -14.91 -2.65
CA GLU A 288 -38.30 -15.21 -3.77
C GLU A 288 -37.56 -16.05 -4.82
N ALA A 289 -36.33 -15.68 -5.16
CA ALA A 289 -35.47 -16.43 -6.10
C ALA A 289 -35.19 -17.86 -5.60
N PHE A 290 -35.04 -18.06 -4.28
CA PHE A 290 -34.90 -19.40 -3.72
C PHE A 290 -36.19 -20.19 -3.77
N ALA A 291 -37.34 -19.58 -3.50
CA ALA A 291 -38.65 -20.22 -3.60
C ALA A 291 -38.94 -20.65 -5.07
N GLU A 292 -38.66 -19.78 -6.04
CA GLU A 292 -38.75 -20.07 -7.47
C GLU A 292 -37.84 -21.23 -7.86
N PHE A 293 -36.57 -21.23 -7.41
CA PHE A 293 -35.60 -22.30 -7.68
C PHE A 293 -36.05 -23.65 -7.11
N LYS A 294 -36.69 -23.67 -5.92
CA LYS A 294 -37.29 -24.87 -5.34
C LYS A 294 -38.48 -25.35 -6.18
N HIS A 295 -39.35 -24.44 -6.60
CA HIS A 295 -40.53 -24.77 -7.43
C HIS A 295 -40.10 -25.35 -8.78
N GLY A 296 -38.99 -24.85 -9.35
CA GLY A 296 -38.37 -25.38 -10.56
C GLY A 296 -37.56 -26.66 -10.35
N LEU A 297 -37.73 -27.35 -9.21
CA LEU A 297 -37.04 -28.60 -8.84
C LEU A 297 -35.51 -28.48 -8.93
N PHE A 298 -34.96 -27.29 -8.71
CA PHE A 298 -33.55 -26.97 -8.77
C PHE A 298 -32.89 -27.22 -10.15
N GLN A 299 -33.66 -27.00 -11.23
CA GLN A 299 -33.23 -27.30 -12.60
C GLN A 299 -33.10 -26.05 -13.49
N ARG A 300 -33.57 -24.89 -13.06
CA ARG A 300 -33.52 -23.62 -13.81
C ARG A 300 -32.84 -22.56 -12.98
N ASP A 301 -31.96 -21.80 -13.60
CA ASP A 301 -31.27 -20.71 -12.92
C ASP A 301 -32.28 -19.69 -12.38
N PRO A 302 -32.11 -19.23 -11.13
CA PRO A 302 -32.99 -18.23 -10.54
C PRO A 302 -32.74 -16.85 -11.17
N HIS A 303 -33.77 -16.02 -11.22
CA HIS A 303 -33.66 -14.64 -11.68
C HIS A 303 -33.42 -13.70 -10.51
N PHE A 304 -32.33 -12.90 -10.56
CA PHE A 304 -31.97 -11.97 -9.53
C PHE A 304 -32.28 -10.52 -9.89
N LEU A 305 -32.86 -9.78 -8.95
CA LEU A 305 -33.14 -8.34 -9.03
C LEU A 305 -32.15 -7.56 -8.15
N TYR A 306 -31.80 -6.35 -8.59
CA TYR A 306 -30.79 -5.52 -7.92
C TYR A 306 -31.28 -4.09 -7.75
N ASN A 307 -30.78 -3.39 -6.72
CA ASN A 307 -30.99 -1.96 -6.59
C ASN A 307 -30.47 -1.19 -7.81
N PRO A 308 -31.17 -0.16 -8.28
CA PRO A 308 -30.65 0.70 -9.33
C PRO A 308 -29.36 1.40 -8.91
N SER A 309 -28.46 1.67 -9.87
CA SER A 309 -27.24 2.44 -9.59
C SER A 309 -27.61 3.92 -9.32
N PRO A 310 -27.17 4.51 -8.21
CA PRO A 310 -27.43 5.91 -7.88
C PRO A 310 -26.55 6.91 -8.63
N PHE A 311 -25.64 6.43 -9.48
CA PHE A 311 -24.67 7.26 -10.21
C PHE A 311 -24.47 6.78 -11.65
N ASP A 312 -24.00 7.68 -12.50
CA ASP A 312 -23.50 7.38 -13.84
C ASP A 312 -22.02 6.98 -13.75
N PRO A 313 -21.66 5.74 -14.14
CA PRO A 313 -20.28 5.25 -14.09
C PRO A 313 -19.30 6.11 -14.87
N VAL A 314 -19.69 6.68 -16.02
CA VAL A 314 -18.81 7.50 -16.86
C VAL A 314 -18.46 8.81 -16.16
N GLN A 315 -19.46 9.47 -15.55
CA GLN A 315 -19.23 10.70 -14.80
C GLN A 315 -18.39 10.45 -13.55
N LEU A 316 -18.63 9.33 -12.87
CA LEU A 316 -17.87 8.95 -11.67
C LEU A 316 -16.40 8.67 -12.01
N LYS A 317 -16.11 7.97 -13.12
CA LYS A 317 -14.74 7.78 -13.62
C LYS A 317 -14.07 9.11 -13.99
N ARG A 318 -14.78 10.02 -14.63
CA ARG A 318 -14.23 11.37 -14.90
C ARG A 318 -13.88 12.11 -13.61
N LYS A 319 -14.69 11.97 -12.54
CA LYS A 319 -14.37 12.56 -11.23
C LYS A 319 -13.13 11.89 -10.65
N LEU A 320 -13.03 10.58 -10.72
CA LEU A 320 -11.90 9.79 -10.23
C LEU A 320 -10.56 10.22 -10.86
N TYR A 321 -10.51 10.35 -12.19
CA TYR A 321 -9.28 10.70 -12.91
C TYR A 321 -8.95 12.19 -12.93
N ARG A 322 -9.75 13.05 -12.28
CA ARG A 322 -9.38 14.44 -11.99
C ARG A 322 -8.44 14.57 -10.80
N ALA A 323 -8.38 13.56 -9.93
CA ALA A 323 -7.44 13.54 -8.82
C ALA A 323 -5.99 13.49 -9.35
N PRO A 324 -5.16 14.51 -9.06
CA PRO A 324 -3.84 14.66 -9.69
C PRO A 324 -2.79 13.79 -8.97
N VAL A 325 -2.93 12.48 -9.07
CA VAL A 325 -2.04 11.50 -8.41
C VAL A 325 -0.59 11.66 -8.87
N GLU A 326 -0.38 12.07 -10.11
CA GLU A 326 0.94 12.32 -10.71
C GLU A 326 1.71 13.50 -10.08
N ARG A 327 1.04 14.36 -9.30
CA ARG A 327 1.66 15.48 -8.58
C ARG A 327 2.23 15.12 -7.22
N ILE A 328 2.04 13.88 -6.79
CA ILE A 328 2.56 13.41 -5.52
C ILE A 328 4.06 13.15 -5.66
N GLU A 329 4.88 13.95 -4.99
CA GLU A 329 6.34 13.86 -5.04
C GLU A 329 6.90 12.63 -4.27
N ASP A 330 6.20 12.20 -3.21
CA ASP A 330 6.60 11.03 -2.42
C ASP A 330 6.31 9.74 -3.20
N PRO A 331 7.33 8.95 -3.58
CA PRO A 331 7.14 7.81 -4.47
C PRO A 331 6.31 6.68 -3.84
N THR A 332 6.39 6.48 -2.53
CA THR A 332 5.59 5.48 -1.80
C THR A 332 4.11 5.85 -1.82
N LEU A 333 3.80 7.11 -1.53
CA LEU A 333 2.42 7.61 -1.54
C LEU A 333 1.88 7.73 -2.98
N ALA A 334 2.70 8.12 -3.94
CA ALA A 334 2.31 8.18 -5.35
C ALA A 334 1.89 6.80 -5.87
N GLN A 335 2.65 5.75 -5.51
CA GLN A 335 2.28 4.37 -5.84
C GLN A 335 0.95 3.99 -5.18
N LEU A 336 0.83 4.19 -3.86
CA LEU A 336 -0.36 3.84 -3.09
C LEU A 336 -1.63 4.44 -3.69
N PHE A 337 -1.61 5.74 -3.98
CA PHE A 337 -2.80 6.42 -4.50
C PHE A 337 -3.09 6.10 -5.98
N ARG A 338 -2.08 5.77 -6.77
CA ARG A 338 -2.28 5.29 -8.15
C ARG A 338 -2.98 3.94 -8.17
N GLU A 339 -2.53 3.01 -7.34
CA GLU A 339 -3.14 1.68 -7.22
C GLU A 339 -4.55 1.78 -6.64
N GLN A 340 -4.78 2.68 -5.68
CA GLN A 340 -6.12 2.98 -5.18
C GLN A 340 -7.06 3.54 -6.26
N GLN A 341 -6.57 4.43 -7.11
CA GLN A 341 -7.35 4.96 -8.22
C GLN A 341 -7.78 3.85 -9.19
N LEU A 342 -6.89 2.91 -9.49
CA LEU A 342 -7.19 1.74 -10.33
C LEU A 342 -8.20 0.79 -9.66
N ASP A 343 -8.08 0.49 -8.38
CA ASP A 343 -9.04 -0.36 -7.65
C ASP A 343 -10.46 0.24 -7.69
N ILE A 344 -10.58 1.54 -7.45
CA ILE A 344 -11.87 2.25 -7.54
C ILE A 344 -12.42 2.19 -8.98
N ASP A 345 -11.57 2.37 -9.99
CA ASP A 345 -11.97 2.27 -11.40
C ASP A 345 -12.52 0.89 -11.76
N TYR A 346 -11.87 -0.18 -11.30
CA TYR A 346 -12.37 -1.55 -11.49
C TYR A 346 -13.73 -1.76 -10.83
N ARG A 347 -13.94 -1.25 -9.61
CA ARG A 347 -15.24 -1.35 -8.91
C ARG A 347 -16.35 -0.59 -9.65
N ILE A 348 -16.07 0.59 -10.18
CA ILE A 348 -17.02 1.36 -11.02
C ILE A 348 -17.34 0.57 -12.30
N SER A 349 -16.32 -0.02 -12.95
CA SER A 349 -16.48 -0.85 -14.14
C SER A 349 -17.37 -2.07 -13.86
N MET A 350 -17.15 -2.75 -12.75
CA MET A 350 -17.99 -3.88 -12.34
C MET A 350 -19.47 -3.50 -12.21
N ILE A 351 -19.77 -2.36 -11.59
CA ILE A 351 -21.16 -1.90 -11.46
C ILE A 351 -21.77 -1.58 -12.85
N ALA A 352 -20.99 -0.97 -13.73
CA ALA A 352 -21.45 -0.69 -15.10
C ALA A 352 -21.77 -1.97 -15.90
N GLU A 353 -21.02 -3.03 -15.66
CA GLU A 353 -21.15 -4.32 -16.36
C GLU A 353 -22.03 -5.35 -15.63
N ARG A 354 -22.76 -4.90 -14.60
CA ARG A 354 -23.65 -5.76 -13.80
C ARG A 354 -24.66 -6.50 -14.64
N GLY A 355 -24.79 -7.81 -14.44
CA GLY A 355 -25.69 -8.69 -15.19
C GLY A 355 -25.10 -9.18 -16.52
N THR A 356 -23.89 -8.83 -16.87
CA THR A 356 -23.18 -9.31 -18.06
C THR A 356 -22.00 -10.22 -17.69
N LYS A 357 -21.50 -11.00 -18.65
CA LYS A 357 -20.28 -11.80 -18.47
C LYS A 357 -19.01 -10.93 -18.24
N ARG A 358 -19.03 -9.65 -18.60
CA ARG A 358 -17.91 -8.73 -18.36
C ARG A 358 -17.72 -8.45 -16.88
N PHE A 359 -18.79 -8.52 -16.09
CA PHE A 359 -18.70 -8.43 -14.62
C PHE A 359 -17.75 -9.49 -14.06
N LEU A 360 -17.83 -10.75 -14.54
CA LEU A 360 -16.92 -11.82 -14.12
C LEU A 360 -15.45 -11.48 -14.43
N TYR A 361 -15.15 -10.97 -15.63
CA TYR A 361 -13.77 -10.62 -15.97
C TYR A 361 -13.21 -9.51 -15.07
N ALA A 362 -13.99 -8.48 -14.79
CA ALA A 362 -13.59 -7.43 -13.86
C ALA A 362 -13.47 -7.95 -12.42
N SER A 363 -14.31 -8.91 -12.03
CA SER A 363 -14.19 -9.57 -10.72
C SER A 363 -12.92 -10.42 -10.62
N LEU A 364 -12.54 -11.11 -11.68
CA LEU A 364 -11.27 -11.85 -11.76
C LEU A 364 -10.04 -10.93 -11.68
N GLN A 365 -10.12 -9.72 -12.21
CA GLN A 365 -9.03 -8.74 -12.08
C GLN A 365 -8.81 -8.24 -10.66
N LEU A 366 -9.88 -8.19 -9.83
CA LEU A 366 -9.79 -7.72 -8.44
C LEU A 366 -9.51 -8.83 -7.44
N TYR A 367 -10.03 -10.04 -7.66
CA TYR A 367 -10.07 -11.10 -6.66
C TYR A 367 -9.45 -12.41 -7.13
N ASP A 368 -9.05 -12.53 -8.40
CA ASP A 368 -8.56 -13.72 -9.06
C ASP A 368 -9.53 -14.91 -9.01
N ALA A 369 -9.11 -16.02 -9.61
CA ALA A 369 -9.67 -17.34 -9.41
C ALA A 369 -8.86 -18.11 -8.35
N PRO A 370 -9.43 -19.16 -7.73
CA PRO A 370 -8.64 -20.05 -6.89
C PRO A 370 -7.64 -20.83 -7.75
N ASP A 371 -6.39 -20.91 -7.28
CA ASP A 371 -5.39 -21.79 -7.85
C ASP A 371 -5.64 -23.26 -7.51
N ARG A 372 -4.81 -24.14 -8.06
CA ARG A 372 -4.94 -25.59 -7.85
C ARG A 372 -4.76 -25.99 -6.39
N GLU A 373 -3.80 -25.40 -5.69
CA GLU A 373 -3.49 -25.74 -4.30
C GLU A 373 -4.64 -25.38 -3.37
N LEU A 374 -5.23 -24.20 -3.57
CA LEU A 374 -6.39 -23.74 -2.82
C LEU A 374 -7.63 -24.60 -3.07
N MET A 375 -7.83 -25.03 -4.34
CA MET A 375 -8.92 -25.96 -4.69
C MET A 375 -8.74 -27.33 -4.02
N GLU A 376 -7.55 -27.91 -4.05
CA GLU A 376 -7.23 -29.18 -3.41
C GLU A 376 -7.40 -29.10 -1.89
N LEU A 377 -7.01 -27.99 -1.26
CA LEU A 377 -7.22 -27.77 0.16
C LEU A 377 -8.72 -27.63 0.50
N ALA A 378 -9.47 -26.87 -0.30
CA ALA A 378 -10.91 -26.71 -0.12
C ALA A 378 -11.65 -28.06 -0.22
N GLU A 379 -11.30 -28.90 -1.20
CA GLU A 379 -11.83 -30.25 -1.30
C GLU A 379 -11.45 -31.12 -0.09
N ARG A 380 -10.20 -31.06 0.37
CA ARG A 380 -9.74 -31.77 1.57
C ARG A 380 -10.56 -31.38 2.79
N ILE A 381 -10.76 -30.07 3.01
CA ILE A 381 -11.62 -29.57 4.12
C ILE A 381 -13.02 -30.16 4.03
N LEU A 382 -13.66 -30.13 2.86
CA LEU A 382 -15.01 -30.64 2.66
C LEU A 382 -15.13 -32.15 2.85
N LYS A 383 -14.07 -32.93 2.54
CA LYS A 383 -14.01 -34.39 2.71
C LYS A 383 -13.66 -34.82 4.14
N THR A 384 -12.79 -34.08 4.83
CA THR A 384 -12.23 -34.50 6.13
C THR A 384 -12.92 -33.88 7.33
N VAL A 385 -13.40 -32.62 7.21
CA VAL A 385 -14.09 -31.93 8.29
C VAL A 385 -15.57 -32.31 8.29
N PRO A 386 -16.09 -32.96 9.35
CA PRO A 386 -17.49 -33.40 9.39
C PRO A 386 -18.47 -32.23 9.45
N GLU A 387 -19.63 -32.37 8.79
CA GLU A 387 -20.68 -31.33 8.79
C GLU A 387 -21.30 -31.14 10.18
N LYS A 388 -21.48 -32.24 10.90
CA LYS A 388 -22.11 -32.25 12.23
C LYS A 388 -21.08 -32.38 13.32
N SER A 389 -20.86 -31.32 14.07
CA SER A 389 -20.25 -31.43 15.40
C SER A 389 -21.35 -31.76 16.40
N LYS A 390 -21.13 -32.76 17.27
CA LYS A 390 -22.04 -32.98 18.41
C LYS A 390 -22.06 -31.71 19.26
N GLY A 391 -23.17 -30.95 19.23
CA GLY A 391 -23.36 -29.73 20.03
C GLY A 391 -23.45 -28.40 19.31
N GLU A 392 -22.98 -28.24 18.05
CA GLU A 392 -23.02 -26.93 17.36
C GLU A 392 -24.43 -26.42 16.98
N SER A 393 -25.40 -27.31 16.87
CA SER A 393 -26.78 -26.97 16.48
C SER A 393 -27.79 -27.14 17.62
N VAL A 394 -27.34 -27.48 18.83
CA VAL A 394 -28.19 -27.73 19.99
C VAL A 394 -27.86 -26.69 21.05
N GLY A 395 -28.65 -25.62 21.11
CA GLY A 395 -28.45 -24.58 22.11
C GLY A 395 -29.51 -23.49 22.02
N LYS A 396 -29.56 -22.66 23.03
CA LYS A 396 -30.43 -21.49 23.10
C LYS A 396 -30.11 -20.52 21.95
N GLN A 397 -31.13 -20.07 21.25
CA GLN A 397 -31.02 -19.03 20.23
C GLN A 397 -31.36 -17.67 20.83
N LEU A 398 -30.50 -16.72 20.57
CA LEU A 398 -30.70 -15.33 20.89
C LEU A 398 -31.56 -14.67 19.79
N SER A 399 -32.54 -13.89 20.19
CA SER A 399 -33.21 -12.96 19.27
C SER A 399 -32.31 -11.80 18.88
N ALA A 400 -32.67 -11.07 17.84
CA ALA A 400 -31.95 -9.84 17.43
C ALA A 400 -31.78 -8.86 18.60
N ASN A 401 -32.84 -8.65 19.41
CA ASN A 401 -32.79 -7.79 20.59
C ASN A 401 -31.80 -8.28 21.68
N GLN A 402 -31.75 -9.59 21.91
CA GLN A 402 -30.82 -10.16 22.89
C GLN A 402 -29.39 -10.08 22.44
N PHE A 403 -29.14 -10.30 21.15
CA PHE A 403 -27.79 -10.12 20.57
C PHE A 403 -27.39 -8.65 20.55
N ALA A 404 -28.28 -7.72 20.20
CA ALA A 404 -28.03 -6.28 20.23
C ALA A 404 -27.61 -5.80 21.63
N LYS A 405 -28.20 -6.34 22.71
CA LYS A 405 -27.77 -6.03 24.09
C LYS A 405 -26.35 -6.51 24.39
N ARG A 406 -25.92 -7.67 23.85
CA ARG A 406 -24.53 -8.14 23.98
C ARG A 406 -23.59 -7.26 23.17
N ALA A 407 -23.97 -6.95 21.95
CA ALA A 407 -23.19 -6.06 21.10
C ALA A 407 -23.03 -4.65 21.71
N GLN A 408 -24.08 -4.12 22.35
CA GLN A 408 -23.98 -2.84 23.05
C GLN A 408 -22.98 -2.88 24.20
N LYS A 409 -22.96 -3.97 25.00
CA LYS A 409 -21.96 -4.14 26.08
C LYS A 409 -20.53 -4.17 25.54
N GLU A 410 -20.31 -4.84 24.43
CA GLU A 410 -19.01 -4.88 23.75
C GLU A 410 -18.60 -3.48 23.25
N LEU A 411 -19.53 -2.73 22.66
CA LEU A 411 -19.28 -1.35 22.27
C LEU A 411 -19.03 -0.43 23.48
N ASP A 412 -19.74 -0.61 24.59
CA ASP A 412 -19.55 0.18 25.80
C ASP A 412 -18.15 -0.03 26.41
N PHE A 413 -17.60 -1.26 26.33
CA PHE A 413 -16.23 -1.57 26.68
C PHE A 413 -15.24 -0.72 25.87
N TYR A 414 -15.41 -0.64 24.54
CA TYR A 414 -14.52 0.19 23.70
C TYR A 414 -14.75 1.67 23.91
N LYS A 415 -15.98 2.13 24.14
CA LYS A 415 -16.30 3.53 24.43
C LYS A 415 -15.72 3.99 25.76
N SER A 416 -15.60 3.10 26.75
CA SER A 416 -14.95 3.44 28.02
C SER A 416 -13.46 3.80 27.84
N ARG A 417 -12.80 3.23 26.81
CA ARG A 417 -11.40 3.48 26.48
C ARG A 417 -11.22 4.60 25.47
N CYS A 418 -12.20 4.78 24.60
CA CYS A 418 -12.20 5.78 23.56
C CYS A 418 -13.60 6.38 23.42
N PRO A 419 -13.93 7.43 24.20
CA PRO A 419 -15.27 8.04 24.20
C PRO A 419 -15.74 8.54 22.84
N ASP A 420 -14.80 8.87 21.96
CA ASP A 420 -15.06 9.37 20.60
C ASP A 420 -15.46 8.29 19.60
N LEU A 421 -15.58 7.00 20.02
CA LEU A 421 -15.98 5.92 19.13
C LEU A 421 -17.44 6.10 18.67
N PRO A 422 -17.69 6.45 17.39
CA PRO A 422 -19.03 6.74 16.89
C PRO A 422 -19.80 5.47 16.51
N ALA A 423 -19.55 4.35 17.20
CA ALA A 423 -20.17 3.07 16.90
C ALA A 423 -21.54 2.94 17.58
N SER A 424 -22.47 2.31 16.89
CA SER A 424 -23.84 2.05 17.36
C SER A 424 -24.35 0.68 16.90
N VAL A 425 -25.45 0.24 17.53
CA VAL A 425 -26.16 -1.00 17.14
C VAL A 425 -27.55 -0.61 16.66
N GLN A 426 -27.96 -1.16 15.51
CA GLN A 426 -29.30 -0.98 14.94
C GLN A 426 -29.93 -2.31 14.55
N ILE A 427 -31.24 -2.44 14.77
CA ILE A 427 -32.03 -3.57 14.28
C ILE A 427 -32.84 -3.07 13.09
N ARG A 428 -32.77 -3.78 11.95
CA ARG A 428 -33.43 -3.39 10.71
C ARG A 428 -34.22 -4.55 10.09
N ASP A 429 -35.28 -4.22 9.38
CA ASP A 429 -36.14 -5.21 8.69
C ASP A 429 -35.61 -5.57 7.30
N ASP A 430 -34.84 -4.67 6.65
CA ASP A 430 -34.33 -4.81 5.29
C ASP A 430 -32.98 -5.56 5.21
N VAL A 431 -32.48 -6.07 6.34
CA VAL A 431 -31.20 -6.81 6.42
C VAL A 431 -31.47 -8.24 6.89
N PRO A 432 -31.06 -9.27 6.12
CA PRO A 432 -31.31 -10.67 6.50
C PRO A 432 -30.31 -11.24 7.52
N GLY A 433 -29.20 -10.54 7.79
CA GLY A 433 -28.06 -11.03 8.57
C GLY A 433 -27.56 -10.08 9.65
N VAL A 434 -26.26 -10.16 9.93
CA VAL A 434 -25.52 -9.20 10.73
C VAL A 434 -24.40 -8.65 9.84
N LEU A 435 -24.20 -7.34 9.86
CA LEU A 435 -23.15 -6.68 9.08
C LEU A 435 -22.80 -5.34 9.70
N VAL A 436 -21.65 -4.80 9.35
CA VAL A 436 -21.22 -3.46 9.71
C VAL A 436 -21.26 -2.53 8.50
N SER A 437 -21.93 -1.39 8.64
CA SER A 437 -21.93 -0.33 7.65
C SER A 437 -21.61 1.00 8.33
N HIS A 438 -20.60 1.73 7.81
CA HIS A 438 -20.17 3.04 8.31
C HIS A 438 -19.93 3.13 9.84
N GLY A 439 -19.50 2.01 10.47
CA GLY A 439 -19.25 1.94 11.91
C GLY A 439 -20.50 1.58 12.74
N THR A 440 -21.63 1.29 12.10
CA THR A 440 -22.86 0.82 12.76
C THR A 440 -23.01 -0.68 12.57
N LEU A 441 -23.20 -1.41 13.66
CA LEU A 441 -23.58 -2.83 13.62
C LEU A 441 -25.07 -2.94 13.31
N ILE A 442 -25.42 -3.52 12.18
CA ILE A 442 -26.79 -3.70 11.74
C ILE A 442 -27.17 -5.18 11.91
N ILE A 443 -28.28 -5.44 12.59
CA ILE A 443 -28.81 -6.78 12.89
C ILE A 443 -30.18 -6.90 12.25
N GLY A 444 -30.36 -7.93 11.43
CA GLY A 444 -31.67 -8.23 10.86
C GLY A 444 -32.68 -8.63 11.95
N LYS A 445 -33.87 -8.05 11.94
CA LYS A 445 -34.91 -8.22 12.97
C LYS A 445 -35.30 -9.69 13.20
N GLU A 446 -35.42 -10.45 12.12
CA GLU A 446 -35.80 -11.87 12.17
C GLU A 446 -34.58 -12.79 12.43
N ARG A 447 -33.37 -12.22 12.56
CA ARG A 447 -32.16 -13.02 12.75
C ARG A 447 -32.16 -13.71 14.10
N ARG A 448 -31.92 -15.04 14.08
CA ARG A 448 -31.64 -15.87 15.26
C ARG A 448 -30.20 -16.29 15.28
N ILE A 449 -29.52 -16.15 16.41
CA ILE A 449 -28.10 -16.43 16.58
C ILE A 449 -27.93 -17.45 17.69
N PHE A 450 -27.29 -18.57 17.40
CA PHE A 450 -26.96 -19.53 18.46
C PHE A 450 -26.05 -18.88 19.51
N GLU A 451 -26.35 -19.08 20.77
CA GLU A 451 -25.65 -18.44 21.90
C GLU A 451 -24.13 -18.69 21.85
N GLY A 452 -23.71 -19.92 21.52
CA GLY A 452 -22.28 -20.29 21.35
C GLY A 452 -21.57 -19.62 20.17
N ARG A 453 -22.33 -18.94 19.28
CA ARG A 453 -21.75 -18.18 18.15
C ARG A 453 -21.69 -16.67 18.40
N ALA A 454 -22.29 -16.20 19.51
CA ALA A 454 -22.45 -14.78 19.75
C ALA A 454 -21.07 -14.07 19.87
N GLU A 455 -20.18 -14.62 20.68
CA GLU A 455 -18.83 -14.05 20.88
C GLU A 455 -18.00 -14.07 19.60
N ALA A 456 -18.07 -15.16 18.81
CA ALA A 456 -17.41 -15.22 17.51
C ALA A 456 -17.93 -14.14 16.56
N LEU A 457 -19.23 -13.90 16.53
CA LEU A 457 -19.84 -12.89 15.67
C LEU A 457 -19.51 -11.47 16.16
N LEU A 458 -19.40 -11.24 17.48
CA LEU A 458 -18.92 -9.97 18.04
C LEU A 458 -17.43 -9.74 17.71
N GLY A 459 -16.58 -10.74 17.83
CA GLY A 459 -15.17 -10.67 17.42
C GLY A 459 -15.02 -10.35 15.95
N HIS A 460 -15.87 -10.94 15.09
CA HIS A 460 -15.90 -10.68 13.66
C HIS A 460 -16.35 -9.25 13.33
N GLU A 461 -17.53 -8.87 13.76
CA GLU A 461 -18.17 -7.62 13.33
C GLU A 461 -17.65 -6.41 14.13
N VAL A 462 -17.62 -6.51 15.46
CA VAL A 462 -17.17 -5.41 16.31
C VAL A 462 -15.65 -5.42 16.42
N GLY A 463 -15.07 -6.52 16.86
CA GLY A 463 -13.63 -6.64 17.09
C GLY A 463 -12.77 -6.48 15.84
N THR A 464 -13.33 -6.69 14.65
CA THR A 464 -12.57 -6.48 13.40
C THR A 464 -13.12 -5.29 12.61
N HIS A 465 -14.35 -5.38 12.07
CA HIS A 465 -14.83 -4.39 11.11
C HIS A 465 -15.08 -3.01 11.71
N ILE A 466 -15.66 -2.90 12.91
CA ILE A 466 -15.84 -1.60 13.57
C ILE A 466 -14.49 -1.00 13.98
N LEU A 467 -13.61 -1.79 14.62
CA LEU A 467 -12.35 -1.28 15.12
C LEU A 467 -11.42 -0.84 14.00
N THR A 468 -11.27 -1.62 12.93
CA THR A 468 -10.43 -1.22 11.79
C THR A 468 -10.98 0.01 11.06
N ASN A 469 -12.30 0.16 10.97
CA ASN A 469 -12.92 1.37 10.44
C ASN A 469 -12.61 2.59 11.31
N TYR A 470 -12.76 2.46 12.63
CA TYR A 470 -12.47 3.52 13.59
C TYR A 470 -10.99 3.93 13.57
N ASN A 471 -10.09 2.95 13.66
CA ASN A 471 -8.65 3.19 13.60
C ASN A 471 -8.24 3.83 12.27
N GLY A 472 -8.84 3.39 11.15
CA GLY A 472 -8.63 3.99 9.83
C GLY A 472 -9.08 5.45 9.76
N LYS A 473 -10.21 5.80 10.39
CA LYS A 473 -10.67 7.20 10.51
C LYS A 473 -9.75 8.07 11.38
N ALA A 474 -9.01 7.44 12.30
CA ALA A 474 -8.04 8.14 13.13
C ALA A 474 -6.70 8.40 12.41
N GLN A 475 -6.50 7.82 11.24
CA GLN A 475 -5.32 8.07 10.41
C GLN A 475 -5.45 9.37 9.63
N PRO A 476 -4.33 9.97 9.22
CA PRO A 476 -4.34 11.15 8.36
C PRO A 476 -5.02 10.91 7.00
N PHE A 477 -4.98 9.67 6.50
CA PHE A 477 -5.55 9.29 5.21
C PHE A 477 -6.93 8.67 5.35
N ARG A 478 -7.92 9.21 4.67
CA ARG A 478 -9.30 8.67 4.63
C ARG A 478 -9.38 7.29 4.00
N GLN A 479 -8.46 6.96 3.07
CA GLN A 479 -8.41 5.67 2.40
C GLN A 479 -8.26 4.49 3.38
N LEU A 480 -7.59 4.68 4.52
CA LEU A 480 -7.47 3.63 5.53
C LEU A 480 -8.78 3.30 6.26
N SER A 481 -9.78 4.15 6.18
CA SER A 481 -11.15 3.85 6.64
C SER A 481 -12.03 3.32 5.51
N ALA A 482 -11.87 3.83 4.29
CA ALA A 482 -12.60 3.38 3.10
C ALA A 482 -12.16 1.99 2.64
N GLY A 483 -10.87 1.73 2.67
CA GLY A 483 -10.20 0.50 2.24
C GLY A 483 -9.24 0.74 1.10
N LEU A 484 -7.95 0.42 1.31
CA LEU A 484 -6.93 0.36 0.27
C LEU A 484 -7.10 -0.89 -0.59
N PRO A 485 -6.45 -0.99 -1.77
CA PRO A 485 -6.61 -2.15 -2.64
C PRO A 485 -6.35 -3.46 -1.91
N GLY A 486 -7.09 -4.49 -2.26
CA GLY A 486 -6.96 -5.83 -1.65
C GLY A 486 -7.38 -5.93 -0.18
N TYR A 487 -7.95 -4.87 0.42
CA TYR A 487 -8.28 -4.88 1.85
C TYR A 487 -9.27 -5.99 2.23
N ASP A 488 -10.15 -6.39 1.34
CA ASP A 488 -11.11 -7.46 1.56
C ASP A 488 -10.40 -8.79 1.87
N GLU A 489 -9.25 -9.06 1.23
CA GLU A 489 -8.47 -10.29 1.40
C GLU A 489 -7.72 -10.34 2.74
N LEU A 490 -7.59 -9.22 3.44
CA LEU A 490 -7.06 -9.19 4.80
C LEU A 490 -8.17 -9.06 5.85
N GLN A 491 -9.15 -8.19 5.63
CA GLN A 491 -10.21 -7.91 6.61
C GLN A 491 -11.10 -9.11 6.91
N GLU A 492 -11.51 -9.83 5.88
CA GLU A 492 -12.39 -10.99 6.05
C GLU A 492 -11.68 -12.15 6.76
N PRO A 493 -10.44 -12.54 6.38
CA PRO A 493 -9.67 -13.51 7.14
C PRO A 493 -9.33 -13.08 8.56
N LEU A 494 -9.03 -11.80 8.77
CA LEU A 494 -8.77 -11.26 10.11
C LEU A 494 -10.01 -11.42 11.02
N ALA A 495 -11.21 -11.23 10.46
CA ALA A 495 -12.46 -11.46 11.15
C ALA A 495 -12.71 -12.96 11.43
N VAL A 496 -12.36 -13.87 10.50
CA VAL A 496 -12.41 -15.31 10.74
C VAL A 496 -11.38 -15.74 11.80
N LEU A 497 -10.18 -15.14 11.77
CA LEU A 497 -9.17 -15.35 12.81
C LEU A 497 -9.69 -14.90 14.19
N ALA A 498 -10.38 -13.76 14.27
CA ALA A 498 -11.02 -13.31 15.50
C ALA A 498 -12.04 -14.32 16.01
N GLU A 499 -12.86 -14.93 15.12
CA GLU A 499 -13.77 -16.04 15.49
C GLU A 499 -13.00 -17.20 16.14
N TYR A 500 -11.82 -17.56 15.62
CA TYR A 500 -10.97 -18.61 16.18
C TYR A 500 -10.37 -18.19 17.54
N LEU A 501 -9.83 -17.00 17.63
CA LEU A 501 -9.15 -16.53 18.85
C LEU A 501 -10.11 -16.45 20.04
N VAL A 502 -11.38 -16.11 19.82
CA VAL A 502 -12.41 -16.17 20.88
C VAL A 502 -12.99 -17.58 21.08
N GLY A 503 -12.49 -18.60 20.37
CA GLY A 503 -12.91 -20.00 20.51
C GLY A 503 -14.24 -20.35 19.87
N GLY A 504 -14.74 -19.54 18.93
CA GLY A 504 -16.06 -19.71 18.33
C GLY A 504 -16.03 -20.06 16.83
N LEU A 505 -14.87 -20.35 16.23
CA LEU A 505 -14.79 -20.85 14.85
C LEU A 505 -15.30 -22.30 14.82
N SER A 506 -16.30 -22.56 13.98
CA SER A 506 -16.93 -23.88 13.91
C SER A 506 -16.52 -24.66 12.66
N LYS A 507 -16.60 -25.99 12.71
CA LYS A 507 -16.39 -26.89 11.57
C LYS A 507 -17.29 -26.53 10.38
N ARG A 508 -18.56 -26.21 10.65
CA ARG A 508 -19.51 -25.76 9.64
C ARG A 508 -19.06 -24.46 8.97
N ARG A 509 -18.49 -23.51 9.73
CA ARG A 509 -17.95 -22.26 9.19
C ARG A 509 -16.80 -22.53 8.24
N LEU A 510 -15.83 -23.36 8.64
CA LEU A 510 -14.69 -23.72 7.81
C LEU A 510 -15.14 -24.44 6.52
N ARG A 511 -16.07 -25.40 6.61
CA ARG A 511 -16.69 -26.04 5.43
C ARG A 511 -17.35 -25.02 4.50
N THR A 512 -18.05 -24.01 5.06
CA THR A 512 -18.66 -22.95 4.26
C THR A 512 -17.62 -22.14 3.49
N LEU A 513 -16.46 -21.82 4.10
CA LEU A 513 -15.38 -21.12 3.41
C LEU A 513 -14.78 -21.97 2.27
N ALA A 514 -14.56 -23.26 2.52
CA ALA A 514 -14.10 -24.19 1.50
C ALA A 514 -15.10 -24.34 0.34
N ALA A 515 -16.39 -24.48 0.64
CA ALA A 515 -17.45 -24.58 -0.36
C ALA A 515 -17.55 -23.33 -1.26
N ARG A 516 -17.25 -22.14 -0.72
CA ARG A 516 -17.16 -20.90 -1.50
C ARG A 516 -16.02 -20.93 -2.52
N VAL A 517 -14.86 -21.45 -2.13
CA VAL A 517 -13.71 -21.63 -3.05
C VAL A 517 -14.09 -22.58 -4.19
N ILE A 518 -14.72 -23.73 -3.88
CA ILE A 518 -15.18 -24.67 -4.90
C ILE A 518 -16.17 -24.00 -5.86
N ALA A 519 -17.14 -23.25 -5.32
CA ALA A 519 -18.14 -22.56 -6.14
C ALA A 519 -17.50 -21.52 -7.09
N VAL A 520 -16.51 -20.74 -6.60
CA VAL A 520 -15.79 -19.78 -7.42
C VAL A 520 -14.95 -20.49 -8.48
N GLY A 521 -14.23 -21.57 -8.16
CA GLY A 521 -13.45 -22.34 -9.12
C GLY A 521 -14.33 -22.94 -10.23
N MET A 522 -15.49 -23.45 -9.89
CA MET A 522 -16.46 -23.94 -10.86
C MET A 522 -17.02 -22.82 -11.76
N LEU A 523 -17.40 -21.68 -11.18
CA LEU A 523 -17.83 -20.50 -11.95
C LEU A 523 -16.75 -20.07 -12.96
N SER A 524 -15.50 -19.96 -12.48
CA SER A 524 -14.36 -19.54 -13.33
C SER A 524 -14.07 -20.53 -14.45
N SER A 525 -14.44 -21.80 -14.27
CA SER A 525 -14.36 -22.86 -15.29
C SER A 525 -15.60 -22.95 -16.18
N GLY A 526 -16.57 -22.04 -16.03
CA GLY A 526 -17.75 -21.96 -16.88
C GLY A 526 -18.96 -22.80 -16.43
N ALA A 527 -18.96 -23.34 -15.22
CA ALA A 527 -20.11 -24.07 -14.69
C ALA A 527 -21.35 -23.17 -14.50
N THR A 528 -22.54 -23.76 -14.67
CA THR A 528 -23.82 -23.10 -14.45
C THR A 528 -24.19 -23.05 -12.97
N PHE A 529 -25.16 -22.20 -12.61
CA PHE A 529 -25.72 -22.11 -11.27
C PHE A 529 -26.20 -23.47 -10.75
N VAL A 530 -26.94 -24.20 -11.60
CA VAL A 530 -27.49 -25.53 -11.25
C VAL A 530 -26.40 -26.56 -11.00
N GLU A 531 -25.31 -26.55 -11.81
CA GLU A 531 -24.19 -27.48 -11.62
C GLU A 531 -23.46 -27.24 -10.30
N VAL A 532 -23.16 -25.97 -9.98
CA VAL A 532 -22.53 -25.61 -8.69
C VAL A 532 -23.42 -26.00 -7.52
N PHE A 533 -24.71 -25.63 -7.55
CA PHE A 533 -25.65 -26.00 -6.51
C PHE A 533 -25.74 -27.52 -6.31
N ARG A 534 -25.80 -28.27 -7.42
CA ARG A 534 -25.87 -29.74 -7.40
C ARG A 534 -24.59 -30.36 -6.83
N LYS A 535 -23.43 -29.86 -7.18
CA LYS A 535 -22.14 -30.33 -6.61
C LYS A 535 -22.10 -30.10 -5.10
N LEU A 536 -22.45 -28.89 -4.64
CA LEU A 536 -22.46 -28.56 -3.22
C LEU A 536 -23.41 -29.41 -2.41
N THR A 537 -24.61 -29.75 -2.95
CA THR A 537 -25.63 -30.52 -2.24
C THR A 537 -25.42 -32.03 -2.32
N LYS A 538 -24.91 -32.58 -3.46
CA LYS A 538 -24.81 -34.02 -3.66
C LYS A 538 -23.45 -34.59 -3.32
N GLU A 539 -22.36 -33.88 -3.62
CA GLU A 539 -21.03 -34.39 -3.38
C GLU A 539 -20.48 -33.97 -2.01
N TYR A 540 -20.83 -32.78 -1.53
CA TYR A 540 -20.34 -32.25 -0.27
C TYR A 540 -21.41 -32.21 0.85
N ASP A 541 -22.61 -32.74 0.60
CA ASP A 541 -23.71 -32.89 1.56
C ASP A 541 -24.10 -31.58 2.27
N LEU A 542 -23.98 -30.41 1.59
CA LEU A 542 -24.42 -29.14 2.16
C LEU A 542 -25.96 -29.04 2.13
N HIS A 543 -26.52 -28.51 3.22
CA HIS A 543 -27.93 -28.19 3.25
C HIS A 543 -28.32 -27.24 2.11
N LYS A 544 -29.49 -27.47 1.49
CA LYS A 544 -29.94 -26.74 0.30
C LYS A 544 -29.94 -25.21 0.46
N ASP A 545 -30.33 -24.71 1.62
CA ASP A 545 -30.36 -23.27 1.89
C ASP A 545 -28.92 -22.67 1.90
N ILE A 546 -27.95 -23.42 2.44
CA ILE A 546 -26.55 -23.01 2.48
C ILE A 546 -25.96 -23.07 1.08
N ALA A 547 -26.18 -24.16 0.34
CA ALA A 547 -25.73 -24.35 -1.00
C ALA A 547 -26.27 -23.25 -1.94
N PHE A 548 -27.58 -22.95 -1.84
CA PHE A 548 -28.18 -21.84 -2.59
C PHE A 548 -27.52 -20.50 -2.23
N GLY A 549 -27.37 -20.20 -0.94
CA GLY A 549 -26.76 -18.96 -0.49
C GLY A 549 -25.31 -18.79 -1.00
N ILE A 550 -24.51 -19.86 -1.03
CA ILE A 550 -23.14 -19.84 -1.59
C ILE A 550 -23.21 -19.63 -3.11
N THR A 551 -24.02 -20.41 -3.82
CA THR A 551 -24.13 -20.32 -5.28
C THR A 551 -24.63 -18.94 -5.71
N MET A 552 -25.65 -18.40 -5.03
CA MET A 552 -26.16 -17.04 -5.26
C MET A 552 -25.04 -15.98 -5.08
N ARG A 553 -24.26 -16.06 -4.02
CA ARG A 553 -23.16 -15.11 -3.77
C ARG A 553 -22.13 -15.11 -4.88
N VAL A 554 -21.86 -16.27 -5.45
CA VAL A 554 -20.86 -16.44 -6.50
C VAL A 554 -21.43 -16.05 -7.88
N PHE A 555 -22.70 -16.33 -8.15
CA PHE A 555 -23.32 -16.02 -9.47
C PHE A 555 -23.97 -14.64 -9.57
N ARG A 556 -24.12 -13.91 -8.44
CA ARG A 556 -24.72 -12.58 -8.45
C ARG A 556 -24.02 -11.65 -9.44
N SER A 557 -24.77 -10.74 -10.02
CA SER A 557 -24.31 -9.69 -10.93
C SER A 557 -23.61 -10.17 -12.20
N GLY A 558 -23.58 -11.48 -12.50
CA GLY A 558 -22.90 -12.05 -13.67
C GLY A 558 -21.65 -12.86 -13.33
N GLY A 559 -21.30 -13.01 -12.05
CA GLY A 559 -20.20 -13.83 -11.55
C GLY A 559 -19.24 -13.04 -10.66
N PHE A 560 -19.26 -13.30 -9.36
CA PHE A 560 -18.51 -12.56 -8.34
C PHE A 560 -17.54 -13.46 -7.58
N THR A 561 -16.25 -13.33 -7.86
CA THR A 561 -15.20 -14.22 -7.34
C THR A 561 -14.69 -13.85 -5.94
N LYS A 562 -15.17 -12.74 -5.35
CA LYS A 562 -14.72 -12.22 -4.02
C LYS A 562 -14.68 -13.31 -2.93
N ASP A 563 -15.59 -14.29 -2.96
CA ASP A 563 -15.69 -15.28 -1.89
C ASP A 563 -14.45 -16.19 -1.76
N VAL A 564 -13.53 -16.18 -2.72
CA VAL A 564 -12.23 -16.87 -2.63
C VAL A 564 -11.31 -16.26 -1.57
N VAL A 565 -11.41 -14.94 -1.32
CA VAL A 565 -10.50 -14.20 -0.44
C VAL A 565 -10.55 -14.67 1.02
N TYR A 566 -11.67 -15.25 1.46
CA TYR A 566 -11.81 -15.72 2.85
C TYR A 566 -10.83 -16.82 3.20
N LEU A 567 -10.77 -17.88 2.39
CA LEU A 567 -9.89 -19.03 2.67
C LEU A 567 -8.45 -18.73 2.24
N ARG A 568 -8.25 -18.13 1.05
CA ARG A 568 -6.94 -17.75 0.55
C ARG A 568 -6.24 -16.80 1.52
N GLY A 569 -6.91 -15.72 1.88
CA GLY A 569 -6.36 -14.74 2.81
C GLY A 569 -6.14 -15.30 4.22
N LEU A 570 -6.97 -16.28 4.66
CA LEU A 570 -6.73 -16.94 5.95
C LEU A 570 -5.44 -17.75 5.93
N ILE A 571 -5.16 -18.48 4.85
CA ILE A 571 -3.90 -19.22 4.68
C ILE A 571 -2.71 -18.26 4.70
N ASN A 572 -2.79 -17.19 3.91
CA ASN A 572 -1.75 -16.17 3.84
C ASN A 572 -1.52 -15.50 5.20
N LEU A 573 -2.59 -15.18 5.93
CA LEU A 573 -2.49 -14.58 7.26
C LEU A 573 -1.83 -15.52 8.27
N LEU A 574 -2.18 -16.81 8.27
CA LEU A 574 -1.55 -17.81 9.15
C LEU A 574 -0.06 -17.95 8.85
N GLU A 575 0.34 -17.95 7.59
CA GLU A 575 1.75 -18.01 7.20
C GLU A 575 2.53 -16.78 7.68
N HIS A 576 1.97 -15.58 7.57
CA HIS A 576 2.58 -14.36 8.10
C HIS A 576 2.69 -14.39 9.64
N ILE A 577 1.68 -14.92 10.34
CA ILE A 577 1.71 -15.09 11.81
C ILE A 577 2.84 -16.05 12.21
N ARG A 578 2.99 -17.16 11.50
CA ARG A 578 4.08 -18.11 11.68
C ARG A 578 5.46 -17.48 11.51
N HIS A 579 5.60 -16.51 10.60
CA HIS A 579 6.84 -15.75 10.38
C HIS A 579 7.00 -14.55 11.32
N GLY A 580 6.23 -14.46 12.40
CA GLY A 580 6.39 -13.45 13.46
C GLY A 580 5.72 -12.11 13.16
N LEU A 581 4.66 -12.09 12.33
CA LEU A 581 3.85 -10.89 12.12
C LEU A 581 3.25 -10.40 13.45
N ASP A 582 3.45 -9.13 13.78
CA ASP A 582 2.69 -8.47 14.85
C ASP A 582 1.26 -8.20 14.37
N LEU A 583 0.33 -9.01 14.86
CA LEU A 583 -1.09 -8.94 14.50
C LEU A 583 -1.72 -7.56 14.80
N LYS A 584 -1.19 -6.82 15.78
CA LYS A 584 -1.70 -5.48 16.13
C LYS A 584 -1.55 -4.47 15.01
N MET A 585 -0.55 -4.64 14.14
CA MET A 585 -0.35 -3.77 12.98
C MET A 585 -1.50 -3.84 11.98
N LEU A 586 -2.19 -4.98 11.90
CA LEU A 586 -3.29 -5.18 10.96
C LEU A 586 -4.56 -4.40 11.34
N TYR A 587 -4.59 -3.84 12.56
CA TYR A 587 -5.70 -3.02 13.05
C TYR A 587 -5.52 -1.52 12.82
N VAL A 588 -4.44 -1.07 12.18
CA VAL A 588 -4.19 0.35 11.86
C VAL A 588 -5.28 0.95 10.95
N GLY A 589 -5.88 0.13 10.10
CA GLY A 589 -6.95 0.51 9.17
C GLY A 589 -7.29 -0.62 8.23
N LYS A 590 -7.94 -0.30 7.11
CA LYS A 590 -8.33 -1.27 6.08
C LYS A 590 -7.33 -1.23 4.92
N PHE A 591 -6.50 -2.26 4.76
CA PHE A 591 -5.51 -2.39 3.68
C PHE A 591 -5.29 -3.86 3.32
N GLY A 592 -4.76 -4.14 2.14
CA GLY A 592 -4.35 -5.48 1.70
C GLY A 592 -3.00 -5.89 2.29
N MET A 593 -2.71 -7.19 2.39
CA MET A 593 -1.46 -7.70 2.97
C MET A 593 -0.22 -7.18 2.21
N ASP A 594 -0.30 -7.00 0.92
CA ASP A 594 0.78 -6.46 0.08
C ASP A 594 1.19 -5.02 0.46
N TYR A 595 0.28 -4.29 1.12
CA TYR A 595 0.55 -2.94 1.64
C TYR A 595 1.16 -2.91 3.04
N LEU A 596 1.33 -4.06 3.69
CA LEU A 596 1.96 -4.14 5.01
C LEU A 596 3.36 -3.49 5.07
N PRO A 597 4.25 -3.70 4.07
CA PRO A 597 5.53 -2.98 4.03
C PRO A 597 5.37 -1.46 3.98
N ILE A 598 4.42 -0.95 3.19
CA ILE A 598 4.10 0.48 3.08
C ILE A 598 3.53 1.02 4.39
N VAL A 599 2.58 0.31 5.01
CA VAL A 599 2.01 0.69 6.31
C VAL A 599 3.10 0.74 7.39
N ARG A 600 4.00 -0.24 7.41
CA ARG A 600 5.15 -0.27 8.33
C ARG A 600 6.09 0.91 8.11
N GLU A 601 6.41 1.23 6.86
CA GLU A 601 7.19 2.41 6.51
C GLU A 601 6.54 3.70 6.99
N LEU A 602 5.26 3.90 6.71
CA LEU A 602 4.53 5.11 7.09
C LEU A 602 4.39 5.26 8.62
N LEU A 603 4.33 4.14 9.36
CA LEU A 603 4.41 4.14 10.83
C LEU A 603 5.81 4.58 11.31
N TRP A 604 6.90 4.05 10.74
CA TRP A 604 8.27 4.48 11.07
C TRP A 604 8.52 5.94 10.73
N ARG A 605 7.97 6.42 9.64
CA ARG A 605 8.01 7.83 9.23
C ARG A 605 7.14 8.72 10.11
N LYS A 606 6.34 8.17 11.03
CA LYS A 606 5.35 8.87 11.87
C LYS A 606 4.29 9.62 11.04
N ILE A 607 4.04 9.17 9.83
CA ILE A 607 2.90 9.62 9.01
C ILE A 607 1.63 8.93 9.50
N LEU A 608 1.67 7.60 9.70
CA LEU A 608 0.58 6.89 10.35
C LEU A 608 0.82 6.78 11.85
N VAL A 609 -0.26 6.58 12.58
CA VAL A 609 -0.25 6.31 14.02
C VAL A 609 -0.66 4.86 14.30
N PRO A 610 -0.17 4.23 15.38
CA PRO A 610 -0.62 2.91 15.78
C PRO A 610 -2.13 2.86 16.00
N ALA A 611 -2.71 1.66 15.91
CA ALA A 611 -4.12 1.45 16.17
C ALA A 611 -4.51 1.97 17.58
N LYS A 612 -5.51 2.84 17.65
CA LYS A 612 -6.02 3.40 18.91
C LYS A 612 -6.76 2.38 19.76
N LEU A 613 -7.51 1.51 19.08
CA LEU A 613 -8.27 0.44 19.72
C LEU A 613 -7.85 -0.91 19.14
N LEU A 614 -7.64 -1.87 20.02
CA LEU A 614 -7.36 -3.25 19.68
C LEU A 614 -8.49 -4.15 20.18
N PRO A 615 -8.76 -5.28 19.51
CA PRO A 615 -9.77 -6.22 19.94
C PRO A 615 -9.59 -6.71 21.38
N HIS A 616 -10.70 -6.88 22.07
CA HIS A 616 -10.75 -7.34 23.46
C HIS A 616 -10.05 -8.69 23.68
N PHE A 617 -10.03 -9.57 22.67
CA PHE A 617 -9.35 -10.85 22.76
C PHE A 617 -7.83 -10.76 23.01
N PHE A 618 -7.18 -9.65 22.71
CA PHE A 618 -5.75 -9.46 23.05
C PHE A 618 -5.49 -9.43 24.58
N GLU A 619 -6.53 -9.26 25.39
CA GLU A 619 -6.47 -9.31 26.84
C GLU A 619 -6.84 -10.68 27.41
N SER A 620 -7.26 -11.62 26.57
CA SER A 620 -7.66 -12.97 26.96
C SER A 620 -6.47 -13.93 26.91
N GLU A 621 -6.13 -14.57 28.03
CA GLU A 621 -5.08 -15.60 28.08
C GLU A 621 -5.37 -16.76 27.11
N ASP A 622 -6.63 -17.20 27.00
CA ASP A 622 -7.01 -18.29 26.11
C ASP A 622 -6.85 -17.93 24.63
N ALA A 623 -7.15 -16.67 24.27
CA ALA A 623 -6.92 -16.19 22.92
C ALA A 623 -5.42 -16.10 22.61
N MET A 624 -4.61 -15.68 23.57
CA MET A 624 -3.15 -15.63 23.41
C MET A 624 -2.53 -17.04 23.27
N LYS A 625 -2.99 -18.02 24.04
CA LYS A 625 -2.59 -19.43 23.86
C LYS A 625 -2.96 -19.96 22.47
N ARG A 626 -4.13 -19.56 21.94
CA ARG A 626 -4.51 -19.93 20.56
C ARG A 626 -3.60 -19.24 19.53
N LEU A 627 -3.25 -17.98 19.75
CA LEU A 627 -2.32 -17.25 18.87
C LEU A 627 -0.92 -17.88 18.88
N GLU A 628 -0.40 -18.28 20.04
CA GLU A 628 0.89 -19.00 20.15
C GLU A 628 0.89 -20.32 19.36
N ARG A 629 -0.21 -21.07 19.38
CA ARG A 629 -0.34 -22.29 18.54
C ARG A 629 -0.23 -21.97 17.05
N LEU A 630 -0.76 -20.84 16.58
CA LEU A 630 -0.62 -20.40 15.19
C LEU A 630 0.82 -20.03 14.87
N GLN A 631 1.51 -19.35 15.78
CA GLN A 631 2.94 -19.01 15.63
C GLN A 631 3.83 -20.27 15.59
N GLN A 632 3.39 -21.35 16.24
CA GLN A 632 4.05 -22.67 16.20
C GLN A 632 3.74 -23.47 14.93
N GLY A 633 2.94 -22.95 14.01
CA GLY A 633 2.70 -23.55 12.69
C GLY A 633 1.38 -24.32 12.56
N ALA A 634 0.37 -24.06 13.41
CA ALA A 634 -0.95 -24.63 13.21
C ALA A 634 -1.55 -24.18 11.87
N THR A 635 -2.13 -25.11 11.14
CA THR A 635 -2.72 -24.91 9.81
C THR A 635 -4.21 -24.62 9.89
N VAL A 636 -4.84 -24.29 8.75
CA VAL A 636 -6.30 -24.06 8.67
C VAL A 636 -7.11 -25.26 9.17
N LEU A 637 -6.62 -26.49 9.00
CA LEU A 637 -7.29 -27.71 9.48
C LEU A 637 -7.25 -27.86 11.01
N ASP A 638 -6.28 -27.24 11.67
CA ASP A 638 -6.10 -27.29 13.11
C ASP A 638 -6.94 -26.24 13.86
N LEU A 639 -7.67 -25.39 13.13
CA LEU A 639 -8.51 -24.33 13.71
C LEU A 639 -9.86 -24.84 14.27
N VAL A 640 -10.29 -26.09 13.94
CA VAL A 640 -11.62 -26.61 14.27
C VAL A 640 -11.62 -28.04 14.80
#